data_d8fa00ac15099215218ab7b3f31bab95
#
_entry.id   d8fa00ac15099215218ab7b3f31bab95
#
_cell.length_a   1.000
_cell.length_b   1.000
_cell.length_c   1.000
_cell.angle_alpha   90.00
_cell.angle_beta   90.00
_cell.angle_gamma   90.00
#
_symmetry.space_group_name_H-M   'P 1'
#
loop_
_entity.id
_entity.type
_entity.pdbx_description
1 polymer ?
#
loop_
_entity_poly.entity_id
_entity_poly.type
_entity_poly.pdbx_seq_one_letter_code
_entity_poly.pdbx_strand_id
1 'polypeptide(L)'
;METTAKKKIFDLNTALGCKRLLAVLVAVMLVCSLFAQLLTTDGGRIKVENISIDARGAVLEGELFYPVGTTDEDKYPAVVIVPGAGVIYAQMRSFAQELAKRNYVVFNINAYGSGASETPVYNENDQGILEYNIFGTPMGCLDAVDFVRTLQFVDQENIGVMGHSQGSRRSGYAALMDCGYYTLNDILLTVLNEKLGVEISAADIEKNADDIAAERLDESGLNAYNILKEQETQNYNTMIRSACLVGSTAEYVNPTAVVTVAGHEVTRSCQVNLCIINGTFDYGYVGFNTSEDLKNAWYIAPEDEVVQGAYYSLNDAAGANEIIGTYRQDTAADNQALADAIRNRTLRTVLLTNETHSKEFFSNQTTAMVIDYFNQTLSADPARAVTGPGEMTFMWREAFNFVALLAMVAMLVPIVRLLAMTRKYQPCVSGRATIPAARNQKLGNILVVVGTILLNGAAIYFGNAQKAPFTFTASGFFPLMITCWAPIYFLEWLAIFGAVIALAYTLVTSSFASLKAFVKEMFTCGPKIILKDLGIAAVFVAAAYLMMSLTRYLFYQDFRLWMVMFSPLTADQWLIVARYALLILPFMFVTNLATNYLSDMTIGKKGTTLDVVITVALAVAGVWALCGITHIVDYSGMMPGKSVTSFLLTYGAVLFLPILTFVSRKAYQLTKTVWVGTFVNTILMAWMLVCMSGTNGSYVPQTWITNFLG
;
A
#
# COMPACT_ATOMS: atom_id res chain seq x y z
N MET A 1 -23.04 11.22 -57.67
CA MET A 1 -22.63 10.18 -56.69
C MET A 1 -22.48 10.84 -55.33
N GLU A 2 -23.52 10.80 -54.52
CA GLU A 2 -23.44 11.25 -53.11
C GLU A 2 -22.62 10.21 -52.35
N THR A 3 -21.44 10.58 -51.90
CA THR A 3 -20.64 9.82 -50.96
C THR A 3 -21.41 9.84 -49.62
N THR A 4 -22.13 8.77 -49.34
CA THR A 4 -22.72 8.52 -48.02
C THR A 4 -21.59 8.48 -47.00
N ALA A 5 -21.35 9.59 -46.31
CA ALA A 5 -20.39 9.66 -45.18
C ALA A 5 -20.80 8.58 -44.15
N LYS A 6 -19.98 7.55 -43.96
CA LYS A 6 -20.16 6.53 -42.93
C LYS A 6 -20.43 7.23 -41.60
N LYS A 7 -21.66 7.15 -41.08
CA LYS A 7 -22.03 7.68 -39.78
C LYS A 7 -21.08 7.10 -38.74
N LYS A 8 -20.25 7.93 -38.12
CA LYS A 8 -19.38 7.50 -37.02
C LYS A 8 -20.25 7.01 -35.85
N ILE A 9 -20.06 5.78 -35.42
CA ILE A 9 -20.80 5.16 -34.30
C ILE A 9 -20.73 6.05 -33.04
N PHE A 10 -19.56 6.65 -32.78
CA PHE A 10 -19.29 7.57 -31.69
C PHE A 10 -19.07 8.99 -32.24
N ASP A 11 -20.11 9.62 -32.74
CA ASP A 11 -20.05 11.04 -33.10
C ASP A 11 -20.25 11.91 -31.84
N LEU A 12 -19.13 12.39 -31.29
CA LEU A 12 -19.11 13.22 -30.07
C LEU A 12 -19.73 14.60 -30.24
N ASN A 13 -20.17 14.97 -31.45
CA ASN A 13 -20.96 16.18 -31.68
C ASN A 13 -22.44 15.93 -31.51
N THR A 14 -22.86 14.69 -31.26
CA THR A 14 -24.27 14.33 -31.04
C THR A 14 -24.46 13.76 -29.63
N ALA A 15 -25.61 14.06 -29.02
CA ALA A 15 -25.94 13.50 -27.70
C ALA A 15 -26.01 11.97 -27.73
N LEU A 16 -26.46 11.39 -28.84
CA LEU A 16 -26.53 9.92 -29.00
C LEU A 16 -25.15 9.30 -29.05
N GLY A 17 -24.20 9.90 -29.77
CA GLY A 17 -22.80 9.41 -29.82
C GLY A 17 -22.09 9.50 -28.46
N CYS A 18 -22.32 10.60 -27.72
CA CYS A 18 -21.79 10.75 -26.35
C CYS A 18 -22.40 9.72 -25.38
N LYS A 19 -23.74 9.51 -25.44
CA LYS A 19 -24.41 8.49 -24.60
C LYS A 19 -23.93 7.07 -24.92
N ARG A 20 -23.68 6.74 -26.19
CA ARG A 20 -23.14 5.44 -26.60
C ARG A 20 -21.71 5.24 -26.05
N LEU A 21 -20.85 6.26 -26.16
CA LEU A 21 -19.51 6.17 -25.60
C LEU A 21 -19.54 6.00 -24.08
N LEU A 22 -20.39 6.77 -23.38
CA LEU A 22 -20.56 6.64 -21.93
C LEU A 22 -21.03 5.24 -21.55
N ALA A 23 -22.01 4.68 -22.26
CA ALA A 23 -22.51 3.32 -22.02
C ALA A 23 -21.42 2.25 -22.23
N VAL A 24 -20.57 2.42 -23.26
CA VAL A 24 -19.43 1.52 -23.48
C VAL A 24 -18.40 1.63 -22.36
N LEU A 25 -18.06 2.83 -21.90
CA LEU A 25 -17.12 3.03 -20.81
C LEU A 25 -17.65 2.43 -19.49
N VAL A 26 -18.95 2.59 -19.21
CA VAL A 26 -19.61 1.94 -18.07
C VAL A 26 -19.55 0.41 -18.19
N ALA A 27 -19.85 -0.13 -19.37
CA ALA A 27 -19.75 -1.57 -19.62
C ALA A 27 -18.32 -2.08 -19.41
N VAL A 28 -17.30 -1.36 -19.90
CA VAL A 28 -15.90 -1.69 -19.70
C VAL A 28 -15.55 -1.74 -18.21
N MET A 29 -15.96 -0.74 -17.41
CA MET A 29 -15.72 -0.74 -15.97
C MET A 29 -16.37 -1.95 -15.29
N LEU A 30 -17.63 -2.24 -15.58
CA LEU A 30 -18.34 -3.39 -14.98
C LEU A 30 -17.72 -4.72 -15.39
N VAL A 31 -17.40 -4.92 -16.67
CA VAL A 31 -16.79 -6.16 -17.17
C VAL A 31 -15.39 -6.35 -16.59
N CYS A 32 -14.56 -5.31 -16.57
CA CYS A 32 -13.23 -5.40 -15.98
C CYS A 32 -13.30 -5.70 -14.47
N SER A 33 -14.22 -5.05 -13.73
CA SER A 33 -14.39 -5.34 -12.31
C SER A 33 -14.90 -6.75 -12.06
N LEU A 34 -15.77 -7.28 -12.92
CA LEU A 34 -16.20 -8.68 -12.85
C LEU A 34 -15.02 -9.65 -13.06
N PHE A 35 -14.18 -9.43 -14.09
CA PHE A 35 -13.01 -10.27 -14.30
C PHE A 35 -11.99 -10.13 -13.15
N ALA A 36 -11.78 -8.94 -12.64
CA ALA A 36 -10.94 -8.73 -11.46
C ALA A 36 -11.48 -9.49 -10.24
N GLN A 37 -12.81 -9.49 -10.04
CA GLN A 37 -13.46 -10.26 -8.97
C GLN A 37 -13.28 -11.76 -9.15
N LEU A 38 -13.49 -12.28 -10.36
CA LEU A 38 -13.29 -13.71 -10.66
C LEU A 38 -11.84 -14.15 -10.36
N LEU A 39 -10.86 -13.28 -10.65
CA LEU A 39 -9.47 -13.55 -10.31
C LEU A 39 -9.21 -13.46 -8.80
N THR A 40 -9.84 -12.52 -8.09
CA THR A 40 -9.73 -12.37 -6.64
C THR A 40 -10.31 -13.58 -5.91
N THR A 41 -11.46 -14.06 -6.37
CA THR A 41 -12.21 -15.16 -5.74
C THR A 41 -11.89 -16.53 -6.32
N ASP A 42 -10.87 -16.61 -7.18
CA ASP A 42 -10.50 -17.87 -7.85
C ASP A 42 -11.71 -18.56 -8.51
N GLY A 43 -12.43 -17.78 -9.33
CA GLY A 43 -13.65 -18.28 -10.01
C GLY A 43 -14.84 -18.48 -9.10
N GLY A 44 -14.85 -17.89 -7.90
CA GLY A 44 -15.90 -18.01 -6.90
C GLY A 44 -15.65 -19.09 -5.85
N ARG A 45 -14.44 -19.66 -5.78
CA ARG A 45 -14.03 -20.63 -4.73
C ARG A 45 -13.69 -19.96 -3.40
N ILE A 46 -13.37 -18.68 -3.42
CA ILE A 46 -13.01 -17.87 -2.25
C ILE A 46 -14.12 -16.86 -1.97
N LYS A 47 -14.56 -16.77 -0.75
CA LYS A 47 -15.42 -15.70 -0.27
C LYS A 47 -14.56 -14.55 0.26
N VAL A 48 -14.99 -13.31 -0.03
CA VAL A 48 -14.35 -12.08 0.46
C VAL A 48 -15.41 -11.26 1.16
N GLU A 49 -15.19 -10.90 2.40
CA GLU A 49 -16.09 -10.10 3.21
C GLU A 49 -15.37 -8.91 3.83
N ASN A 50 -16.03 -7.75 3.83
CA ASN A 50 -15.55 -6.62 4.62
C ASN A 50 -15.98 -6.85 6.07
N ILE A 51 -15.01 -6.84 6.96
CA ILE A 51 -15.20 -7.05 8.40
C ILE A 51 -14.83 -5.76 9.11
N SER A 52 -15.67 -5.40 10.08
CA SER A 52 -15.40 -4.36 11.06
C SER A 52 -15.54 -4.95 12.44
N ILE A 53 -14.51 -4.86 13.25
CA ILE A 53 -14.49 -5.36 14.62
C ILE A 53 -14.32 -4.17 15.59
N ASP A 54 -15.08 -4.21 16.68
CA ASP A 54 -14.91 -3.24 17.78
C ASP A 54 -13.84 -3.77 18.74
N ALA A 55 -12.72 -3.10 18.78
CA ALA A 55 -11.63 -3.43 19.68
C ALA A 55 -11.03 -2.15 20.27
N ARG A 56 -10.73 -2.17 21.58
CA ARG A 56 -10.13 -1.04 22.31
C ARG A 56 -10.87 0.29 22.16
N GLY A 57 -12.22 0.23 22.01
CA GLY A 57 -13.07 1.41 21.84
C GLY A 57 -12.93 2.10 20.46
N ALA A 58 -12.44 1.37 19.47
CA ALA A 58 -12.30 1.82 18.08
C ALA A 58 -12.68 0.71 17.10
N VAL A 59 -13.11 1.09 15.91
CA VAL A 59 -13.40 0.15 14.82
C VAL A 59 -12.11 -0.18 14.08
N LEU A 60 -11.81 -1.47 13.96
CA LEU A 60 -10.78 -2.02 13.07
C LEU A 60 -11.44 -2.64 11.85
N GLU A 61 -11.08 -2.17 10.65
CA GLU A 61 -11.64 -2.64 9.38
C GLU A 61 -10.64 -3.52 8.62
N GLY A 62 -11.16 -4.52 7.91
CA GLY A 62 -10.36 -5.37 7.03
C GLY A 62 -11.20 -6.17 6.05
N GLU A 63 -10.53 -6.97 5.25
CA GLU A 63 -11.12 -7.95 4.34
C GLU A 63 -10.78 -9.36 4.79
N LEU A 64 -11.80 -10.16 5.06
CA LEU A 64 -11.66 -11.57 5.39
C LEU A 64 -11.85 -12.41 4.12
N PHE A 65 -10.84 -13.23 3.81
CA PHE A 65 -10.84 -14.19 2.70
C PHE A 65 -10.89 -15.60 3.28
N TYR A 66 -11.77 -16.45 2.76
CA TYR A 66 -11.84 -17.85 3.16
C TYR A 66 -12.54 -18.70 2.10
N PRO A 67 -12.35 -20.06 2.07
CA PRO A 67 -12.97 -20.93 1.09
C PRO A 67 -14.50 -20.89 1.15
N VAL A 68 -15.16 -20.94 0.00
CA VAL A 68 -16.63 -21.03 -0.09
C VAL A 68 -17.09 -22.43 0.37
N GLY A 69 -18.19 -22.48 1.13
CA GLY A 69 -18.71 -23.74 1.67
C GLY A 69 -18.05 -24.20 2.97
N THR A 70 -17.18 -23.35 3.55
CA THR A 70 -16.57 -23.58 4.85
C THR A 70 -17.62 -23.83 5.93
N THR A 71 -17.38 -24.84 6.75
CA THR A 71 -18.18 -25.24 7.91
C THR A 71 -17.35 -25.15 9.19
N ASP A 72 -18.00 -25.26 10.35
CA ASP A 72 -17.30 -25.22 11.64
C ASP A 72 -16.42 -26.48 11.90
N GLU A 73 -16.60 -27.54 11.10
CA GLU A 73 -15.76 -28.73 11.14
C GLU A 73 -14.44 -28.57 10.39
N ASP A 74 -14.36 -27.62 9.48
CA ASP A 74 -13.14 -27.31 8.75
C ASP A 74 -12.10 -26.64 9.66
N LYS A 75 -10.83 -26.88 9.37
CA LYS A 75 -9.70 -26.26 10.09
C LYS A 75 -8.67 -25.78 9.08
N TYR A 76 -8.68 -24.47 8.80
CA TYR A 76 -7.75 -23.83 7.89
C TYR A 76 -6.69 -23.03 8.66
N PRO A 77 -5.43 -23.08 8.27
CA PRO A 77 -4.43 -22.15 8.80
C PRO A 77 -4.81 -20.72 8.43
N ALA A 78 -4.45 -19.77 9.29
CA ALA A 78 -4.82 -18.38 9.11
C ALA A 78 -3.61 -17.44 9.07
N VAL A 79 -3.75 -16.34 8.31
CA VAL A 79 -2.74 -15.29 8.24
C VAL A 79 -3.39 -13.92 8.38
N VAL A 80 -2.92 -13.13 9.34
CA VAL A 80 -3.27 -11.72 9.48
C VAL A 80 -2.24 -10.86 8.73
N ILE A 81 -2.71 -9.95 7.86
CA ILE A 81 -1.86 -9.10 7.02
C ILE A 81 -2.02 -7.65 7.43
N VAL A 82 -0.90 -6.97 7.69
CA VAL A 82 -0.86 -5.58 8.14
C VAL A 82 -0.13 -4.70 7.12
N PRO A 83 -0.74 -3.59 6.65
CA PRO A 83 -0.12 -2.69 5.69
C PRO A 83 0.96 -1.81 6.33
N GLY A 84 1.86 -1.31 5.48
CA GLY A 84 2.92 -0.37 5.84
C GLY A 84 2.44 1.05 6.11
N ALA A 85 3.40 1.96 6.28
CA ALA A 85 3.11 3.38 6.43
C ALA A 85 2.55 3.96 5.13
N GLY A 86 1.44 4.71 5.24
CA GLY A 86 0.85 5.39 4.09
C GLY A 86 0.24 4.46 3.05
N VAL A 87 -0.06 3.22 3.40
CA VAL A 87 -0.80 2.26 2.57
C VAL A 87 -1.95 1.64 3.39
N ILE A 88 -2.92 1.09 2.70
CA ILE A 88 -4.08 0.41 3.29
C ILE A 88 -4.12 -1.06 2.85
N TYR A 89 -5.02 -1.84 3.43
CA TYR A 89 -5.17 -3.27 3.10
C TYR A 89 -5.26 -3.54 1.59
N ALA A 90 -5.84 -2.63 0.84
CA ALA A 90 -6.02 -2.82 -0.60
C ALA A 90 -4.70 -3.03 -1.35
N GLN A 91 -3.60 -2.38 -0.94
CA GLN A 91 -2.28 -2.61 -1.53
C GLN A 91 -1.70 -3.99 -1.17
N MET A 92 -2.13 -4.59 -0.06
CA MET A 92 -1.66 -5.90 0.40
C MET A 92 -2.47 -7.07 -0.19
N ARG A 93 -3.49 -6.80 -1.01
CA ARG A 93 -4.35 -7.83 -1.61
C ARG A 93 -3.61 -8.84 -2.49
N SER A 94 -2.40 -8.55 -2.98
CA SER A 94 -1.56 -9.53 -3.68
C SER A 94 -1.30 -10.74 -2.80
N PHE A 95 -0.84 -10.52 -1.58
CA PHE A 95 -0.61 -11.58 -0.61
C PHE A 95 -1.91 -12.25 -0.17
N ALA A 96 -2.93 -11.45 0.19
CA ALA A 96 -4.21 -11.97 0.67
C ALA A 96 -4.89 -12.90 -0.35
N GLN A 97 -4.98 -12.47 -1.60
CA GLN A 97 -5.57 -13.25 -2.67
C GLN A 97 -4.82 -14.57 -2.91
N GLU A 98 -3.50 -14.51 -2.99
CA GLU A 98 -2.70 -15.68 -3.37
C GLU A 98 -2.57 -16.69 -2.22
N LEU A 99 -2.59 -16.25 -0.95
CA LEU A 99 -2.71 -17.13 0.22
C LEU A 99 -4.10 -17.78 0.26
N ALA A 100 -5.17 -17.00 0.10
CA ALA A 100 -6.53 -17.51 0.15
C ALA A 100 -6.81 -18.57 -0.94
N LYS A 101 -6.25 -18.41 -2.14
CA LYS A 101 -6.31 -19.43 -3.22
C LYS A 101 -5.69 -20.77 -2.84
N ARG A 102 -4.89 -20.78 -1.78
CA ARG A 102 -4.23 -21.98 -1.22
C ARG A 102 -4.86 -22.42 0.09
N ASN A 103 -6.14 -22.10 0.27
CA ASN A 103 -6.94 -22.50 1.41
C ASN A 103 -6.41 -21.97 2.77
N TYR A 104 -5.84 -20.76 2.79
CA TYR A 104 -5.65 -20.00 4.02
C TYR A 104 -6.89 -19.15 4.30
N VAL A 105 -7.25 -19.02 5.55
CA VAL A 105 -8.08 -17.91 6.02
C VAL A 105 -7.19 -16.69 6.14
N VAL A 106 -7.54 -15.60 5.49
CA VAL A 106 -6.69 -14.38 5.49
C VAL A 106 -7.50 -13.19 5.95
N PHE A 107 -7.07 -12.56 7.03
CA PHE A 107 -7.63 -11.28 7.47
C PHE A 107 -6.65 -10.15 7.16
N ASN A 108 -6.96 -9.40 6.12
CA ASN A 108 -6.16 -8.31 5.59
C ASN A 108 -6.71 -6.99 6.12
N ILE A 109 -6.08 -6.40 7.14
CA ILE A 109 -6.61 -5.26 7.89
C ILE A 109 -6.09 -3.92 7.42
N ASN A 110 -6.82 -2.87 7.70
CA ASN A 110 -6.28 -1.52 7.84
C ASN A 110 -5.72 -1.37 9.25
N ALA A 111 -4.47 -0.93 9.37
CA ALA A 111 -3.98 -0.59 10.69
C ALA A 111 -4.78 0.56 11.30
N TYR A 112 -4.84 0.67 12.62
CA TYR A 112 -5.50 1.79 13.28
C TYR A 112 -5.04 3.15 12.72
N GLY A 113 -5.99 4.07 12.51
CA GLY A 113 -5.74 5.36 11.87
C GLY A 113 -5.47 5.30 10.36
N SER A 114 -5.73 4.15 9.69
CA SER A 114 -5.57 4.00 8.25
C SER A 114 -6.86 3.51 7.61
N GLY A 115 -7.15 3.92 6.37
CA GLY A 115 -8.38 3.55 5.70
C GLY A 115 -9.61 4.00 6.47
N ALA A 116 -10.53 3.08 6.74
CA ALA A 116 -11.70 3.33 7.58
C ALA A 116 -11.53 2.82 9.03
N SER A 117 -10.34 2.29 9.38
CA SER A 117 -10.03 1.97 10.78
C SER A 117 -9.87 3.23 11.60
N GLU A 118 -10.55 3.27 12.74
CA GLU A 118 -10.49 4.38 13.67
C GLU A 118 -9.19 4.37 14.49
N THR A 119 -8.93 5.44 15.19
CA THR A 119 -7.82 5.50 16.15
C THR A 119 -8.37 5.18 17.53
N PRO A 120 -7.81 4.18 18.25
CA PRO A 120 -8.25 3.84 19.58
C PRO A 120 -8.18 5.02 20.54
N VAL A 121 -9.17 5.15 21.41
CA VAL A 121 -9.16 6.11 22.50
C VAL A 121 -8.45 5.44 23.68
N TYR A 122 -7.21 5.81 23.93
CA TYR A 122 -6.45 5.29 25.07
C TYR A 122 -6.94 5.96 26.36
N ASN A 123 -7.27 5.14 27.35
CA ASN A 123 -7.47 5.60 28.70
C ASN A 123 -6.09 5.53 29.41
N GLU A 124 -5.59 6.64 29.89
CA GLU A 124 -4.29 6.74 30.60
C GLU A 124 -4.21 5.81 31.85
N ASN A 125 -5.34 5.30 32.32
CA ASN A 125 -5.44 4.40 33.47
C ASN A 125 -5.39 2.92 33.12
N ASP A 126 -5.41 2.51 31.84
CA ASP A 126 -5.27 1.12 31.42
C ASP A 126 -3.79 0.72 31.44
N GLN A 127 -3.36 0.20 32.58
CA GLN A 127 -2.03 -0.39 32.73
C GLN A 127 -1.86 -1.53 31.74
N GLY A 128 -1.04 -1.33 30.72
CA GLY A 128 -0.71 -2.33 29.71
C GLY A 128 -1.03 -1.95 28.29
N ILE A 129 -1.71 -0.83 28.06
CA ILE A 129 -1.81 -0.26 26.73
C ILE A 129 -0.54 0.56 26.48
N LEU A 130 0.28 0.08 25.57
CA LEU A 130 1.43 0.81 25.07
C LEU A 130 0.97 2.17 24.58
N GLU A 131 1.70 3.22 24.92
CA GLU A 131 1.51 4.54 24.33
C GLU A 131 1.29 4.39 22.83
N TYR A 132 0.37 5.18 22.26
CA TYR A 132 0.13 5.21 20.82
C TYR A 132 1.40 5.62 20.10
N ASN A 133 2.27 4.65 19.94
CA ASN A 133 3.53 4.79 19.23
C ASN A 133 3.42 4.01 17.93
N ILE A 134 3.23 4.71 16.81
CA ILE A 134 3.15 4.11 15.48
C ILE A 134 4.36 3.22 15.15
N PHE A 135 5.45 3.35 15.88
CA PHE A 135 6.67 2.56 15.69
C PHE A 135 6.83 1.40 16.67
N GLY A 136 6.05 1.34 17.74
CA GLY A 136 6.21 0.37 18.83
C GLY A 136 4.93 -0.33 19.26
N THR A 137 3.89 -0.38 18.42
CA THR A 137 2.63 -1.05 18.76
C THR A 137 2.13 -1.95 17.63
N PRO A 138 1.34 -2.98 17.93
CA PRO A 138 0.72 -3.86 16.93
C PRO A 138 -0.27 -3.15 15.99
N MET A 139 -0.78 -1.97 16.34
CA MET A 139 -1.70 -1.16 15.54
C MET A 139 -2.92 -1.94 15.00
N GLY A 140 -3.51 -2.80 15.83
CA GLY A 140 -4.66 -3.63 15.48
C GLY A 140 -4.32 -5.04 15.00
N CYS A 141 -3.05 -5.38 14.79
CA CYS A 141 -2.65 -6.72 14.37
C CYS A 141 -3.06 -7.79 15.41
N LEU A 142 -2.81 -7.52 16.70
CA LEU A 142 -3.16 -8.46 17.76
C LEU A 142 -4.68 -8.59 17.92
N ASP A 143 -5.42 -7.47 17.87
CA ASP A 143 -6.88 -7.51 17.91
C ASP A 143 -7.48 -8.29 16.72
N ALA A 144 -6.83 -8.22 15.55
CA ALA A 144 -7.19 -9.01 14.37
C ALA A 144 -6.89 -10.51 14.56
N VAL A 145 -5.78 -10.86 15.20
CA VAL A 145 -5.46 -12.24 15.56
C VAL A 145 -6.49 -12.79 16.54
N ASP A 146 -6.88 -12.02 17.56
CA ASP A 146 -7.88 -12.42 18.53
C ASP A 146 -9.25 -12.64 17.85
N PHE A 147 -9.63 -11.77 16.91
CA PHE A 147 -10.83 -12.01 16.10
C PHE A 147 -10.73 -13.31 15.28
N VAL A 148 -9.62 -13.53 14.60
CA VAL A 148 -9.41 -14.75 13.79
C VAL A 148 -9.49 -16.00 14.64
N ARG A 149 -9.02 -15.98 15.89
CA ARG A 149 -9.16 -17.08 16.87
C ARG A 149 -10.61 -17.40 17.24
N THR A 150 -11.54 -16.46 17.08
CA THR A 150 -12.97 -16.72 17.33
C THR A 150 -13.66 -17.51 16.22
N LEU A 151 -13.05 -17.58 15.03
CA LEU A 151 -13.61 -18.25 13.87
C LEU A 151 -13.44 -19.77 14.00
N GLN A 152 -14.54 -20.50 14.06
CA GLN A 152 -14.52 -21.95 14.36
C GLN A 152 -13.82 -22.79 13.28
N PHE A 153 -13.83 -22.29 12.03
CA PHE A 153 -13.17 -22.94 10.91
C PHE A 153 -11.67 -22.62 10.79
N VAL A 154 -11.12 -21.83 11.71
CA VAL A 154 -9.68 -21.56 11.77
C VAL A 154 -8.98 -22.62 12.62
N ASP A 155 -7.86 -23.10 12.13
CA ASP A 155 -6.91 -23.88 12.90
C ASP A 155 -6.13 -22.94 13.83
N GLN A 156 -6.56 -22.91 15.10
CA GLN A 156 -6.00 -21.97 16.08
C GLN A 156 -4.54 -22.25 16.44
N GLU A 157 -4.02 -23.42 16.13
CA GLU A 157 -2.60 -23.75 16.32
C GLU A 157 -1.71 -23.28 15.17
N ASN A 158 -2.31 -22.91 14.03
CA ASN A 158 -1.62 -22.54 12.81
C ASN A 158 -1.98 -21.13 12.34
N ILE A 159 -1.72 -20.12 13.19
CA ILE A 159 -1.92 -18.71 12.91
C ILE A 159 -0.56 -18.04 12.64
N GLY A 160 -0.49 -17.31 11.53
CA GLY A 160 0.64 -16.49 11.15
C GLY A 160 0.27 -15.01 11.03
N VAL A 161 1.29 -14.15 11.13
CA VAL A 161 1.16 -12.72 10.91
C VAL A 161 2.18 -12.26 9.86
N MET A 162 1.81 -11.29 9.07
CA MET A 162 2.75 -10.66 8.15
C MET A 162 2.45 -9.18 7.96
N GLY A 163 3.46 -8.46 7.52
CA GLY A 163 3.31 -7.08 7.11
C GLY A 163 4.42 -6.62 6.17
N HIS A 164 4.23 -5.44 5.59
CA HIS A 164 5.22 -4.80 4.75
C HIS A 164 5.67 -3.49 5.39
N SER A 165 6.99 -3.23 5.40
CA SER A 165 7.55 -1.97 5.91
C SER A 165 7.16 -1.72 7.38
N GLN A 166 6.50 -0.63 7.71
CA GLN A 166 5.95 -0.40 9.05
C GLN A 166 4.96 -1.49 9.49
N GLY A 167 4.26 -2.15 8.55
CA GLY A 167 3.41 -3.30 8.85
C GLY A 167 4.19 -4.50 9.36
N SER A 168 5.43 -4.69 8.91
CA SER A 168 6.33 -5.72 9.44
C SER A 168 6.65 -5.49 10.92
N ARG A 169 6.90 -4.24 11.29
CA ARG A 169 7.11 -3.86 12.70
C ARG A 169 5.89 -4.20 13.54
N ARG A 170 4.71 -3.83 13.05
CA ARG A 170 3.42 -4.09 13.71
C ARG A 170 3.15 -5.58 13.90
N SER A 171 3.37 -6.37 12.88
CA SER A 171 3.22 -7.84 12.94
C SER A 171 4.30 -8.50 13.81
N GLY A 172 5.53 -8.00 13.76
CA GLY A 172 6.59 -8.44 14.65
C GLY A 172 6.28 -8.16 16.12
N TYR A 173 5.83 -6.95 16.45
CA TYR A 173 5.37 -6.62 17.81
C TYR A 173 4.17 -7.46 18.26
N ALA A 174 3.20 -7.70 17.37
CA ALA A 174 2.08 -8.58 17.71
C ALA A 174 2.56 -9.98 18.06
N ALA A 175 3.47 -10.55 17.28
CA ALA A 175 4.05 -11.86 17.56
C ALA A 175 4.82 -11.87 18.89
N LEU A 176 5.64 -10.85 19.15
CA LEU A 176 6.40 -10.73 20.39
C LEU A 176 5.49 -10.62 21.61
N MET A 177 4.42 -9.83 21.53
CA MET A 177 3.46 -9.66 22.63
C MET A 177 2.64 -10.92 22.91
N ASP A 178 2.32 -11.69 21.86
CA ASP A 178 1.52 -12.90 21.96
C ASP A 178 2.35 -14.10 22.44
N CYS A 179 3.55 -14.29 21.86
CA CYS A 179 4.39 -15.47 22.11
C CYS A 179 5.37 -15.28 23.28
N GLY A 180 5.90 -14.07 23.48
CA GLY A 180 6.94 -13.82 24.48
C GLY A 180 8.22 -14.63 24.23
N TYR A 181 8.91 -14.93 25.32
CA TYR A 181 10.20 -15.63 25.33
C TYR A 181 10.19 -16.99 26.05
N TYR A 182 9.05 -17.40 26.60
CA TYR A 182 8.98 -18.65 27.36
C TYR A 182 8.69 -19.84 26.44
N THR A 183 9.51 -20.87 26.50
CA THR A 183 9.19 -22.16 25.89
C THR A 183 8.05 -22.84 26.67
N LEU A 184 7.39 -23.82 26.05
CA LEU A 184 6.38 -24.60 26.78
C LEU A 184 7.01 -25.27 28.02
N ASN A 185 8.25 -25.74 27.91
CA ASN A 185 8.94 -26.36 29.06
C ASN A 185 9.19 -25.34 30.19
N ASP A 186 9.54 -24.10 29.88
CA ASP A 186 9.73 -23.03 30.87
C ASP A 186 8.43 -22.73 31.63
N ILE A 187 7.30 -22.71 30.90
CA ILE A 187 5.96 -22.52 31.46
C ILE A 187 5.65 -23.68 32.41
N LEU A 188 5.89 -24.92 31.98
CA LEU A 188 5.62 -26.10 32.78
C LEU A 188 6.51 -26.22 34.02
N LEU A 189 7.80 -25.83 33.91
CA LEU A 189 8.69 -25.74 35.08
C LEU A 189 8.19 -24.68 36.07
N THR A 190 7.70 -23.54 35.58
CA THR A 190 7.10 -22.53 36.45
C THR A 190 5.81 -23.00 37.09
N VAL A 191 4.98 -23.75 36.39
CA VAL A 191 3.77 -24.42 36.95
C VAL A 191 4.12 -25.40 38.08
N LEU A 192 5.16 -26.21 37.85
CA LEU A 192 5.65 -27.15 38.90
C LEU A 192 6.10 -26.37 40.14
N ASN A 193 6.83 -25.29 39.97
CA ASN A 193 7.35 -24.47 41.07
C ASN A 193 6.21 -23.71 41.80
N GLU A 194 5.46 -22.90 41.07
CA GLU A 194 4.54 -21.92 41.68
C GLU A 194 3.20 -22.51 42.03
N LYS A 195 2.66 -23.46 41.23
CA LYS A 195 1.33 -24.00 41.45
C LYS A 195 1.34 -25.35 42.24
N LEU A 196 2.40 -26.13 42.10
CA LEU A 196 2.51 -27.43 42.69
C LEU A 196 3.58 -27.53 43.81
N GLY A 197 4.33 -26.43 44.08
CA GLY A 197 5.28 -26.35 45.18
C GLY A 197 6.52 -27.22 45.01
N VAL A 198 6.84 -27.65 43.77
CA VAL A 198 8.06 -28.41 43.47
C VAL A 198 9.23 -27.46 43.42
N GLU A 199 10.25 -27.70 44.23
CA GLU A 199 11.49 -26.93 44.19
C GLU A 199 12.26 -27.21 42.86
N ILE A 200 12.48 -26.20 42.05
CA ILE A 200 13.23 -26.28 40.81
C ILE A 200 14.60 -25.64 41.02
N SER A 201 15.64 -26.40 40.85
CA SER A 201 17.03 -25.90 40.95
C SER A 201 17.51 -25.34 39.59
N ALA A 202 18.59 -24.53 39.59
CA ALA A 202 19.21 -24.06 38.34
C ALA A 202 19.63 -25.21 37.40
N ALA A 203 19.96 -26.37 37.92
CA ALA A 203 20.32 -27.58 37.13
C ALA A 203 19.09 -28.26 36.51
N ASP A 204 17.88 -27.95 36.98
CA ASP A 204 16.64 -28.53 36.47
C ASP A 204 16.07 -27.74 35.29
N ILE A 205 16.53 -26.50 35.06
CA ILE A 205 16.00 -25.62 34.02
C ILE A 205 16.11 -26.22 32.62
N GLU A 206 17.19 -26.96 32.35
CA GLU A 206 17.38 -27.61 31.05
C GLU A 206 16.82 -29.04 30.99
N LYS A 207 16.14 -29.50 32.05
CA LYS A 207 15.46 -30.80 32.07
C LYS A 207 14.03 -30.68 31.57
N ASN A 208 13.48 -31.77 31.11
CA ASN A 208 12.07 -31.83 30.74
C ASN A 208 11.20 -31.74 32.02
N ALA A 209 10.22 -30.85 32.00
CA ALA A 209 9.26 -30.68 33.11
C ALA A 209 8.49 -31.97 33.43
N ASP A 210 8.18 -32.79 32.41
CA ASP A 210 7.50 -34.10 32.62
C ASP A 210 8.35 -35.07 33.44
N ASP A 211 9.66 -35.09 33.19
CA ASP A 211 10.55 -35.99 33.93
C ASP A 211 10.66 -35.54 35.38
N ILE A 212 10.71 -34.24 35.64
CA ILE A 212 10.72 -33.69 37.00
C ILE A 212 9.40 -33.96 37.71
N ALA A 213 8.26 -33.81 37.01
CA ALA A 213 6.94 -34.09 37.54
C ALA A 213 6.81 -35.58 37.97
N ALA A 214 7.27 -36.48 37.09
CA ALA A 214 7.24 -37.94 37.38
C ALA A 214 8.17 -38.34 38.53
N GLU A 215 9.31 -37.64 38.71
CA GLU A 215 10.27 -37.90 39.76
C GLU A 215 9.81 -37.38 41.15
N ARG A 216 9.12 -36.21 41.19
CA ARG A 216 8.94 -35.43 42.43
C ARG A 216 7.51 -35.33 42.92
N LEU A 217 6.54 -35.72 42.11
CA LEU A 217 5.11 -35.68 42.49
C LEU A 217 4.57 -37.05 42.82
N ASP A 218 3.65 -37.11 43.78
CA ASP A 218 2.80 -38.26 44.01
C ASP A 218 1.70 -38.40 42.95
N GLU A 219 0.91 -39.46 43.01
CA GLU A 219 -0.18 -39.71 42.03
C GLU A 219 -1.20 -38.55 41.94
N SER A 220 -1.53 -37.93 43.06
CA SER A 220 -2.45 -36.80 43.11
C SER A 220 -1.83 -35.54 42.48
N GLY A 221 -0.57 -35.25 42.81
CA GLY A 221 0.19 -34.16 42.24
C GLY A 221 0.44 -34.33 40.73
N LEU A 222 0.71 -35.56 40.29
CA LEU A 222 0.89 -35.86 38.87
C LEU A 222 -0.42 -35.67 38.07
N ASN A 223 -1.57 -36.05 38.65
CA ASN A 223 -2.86 -35.77 38.02
C ASN A 223 -3.15 -34.28 37.92
N ALA A 224 -2.85 -33.49 38.96
CA ALA A 224 -2.99 -32.03 38.93
C ALA A 224 -2.03 -31.39 37.89
N TYR A 225 -0.80 -31.86 37.82
CA TYR A 225 0.16 -31.44 36.79
C TYR A 225 -0.35 -31.72 35.38
N ASN A 226 -0.87 -32.90 35.10
CA ASN A 226 -1.36 -33.25 33.76
C ASN A 226 -2.53 -32.36 33.31
N ILE A 227 -3.44 -31.99 34.21
CA ILE A 227 -4.52 -31.05 33.92
C ILE A 227 -3.95 -29.64 33.56
N LEU A 228 -3.04 -29.14 34.39
CA LEU A 228 -2.41 -27.84 34.15
C LEU A 228 -1.56 -27.84 32.85
N LYS A 229 -0.82 -28.93 32.61
CA LYS A 229 -0.06 -29.14 31.39
C LYS A 229 -0.93 -29.08 30.13
N GLU A 230 -2.07 -29.76 30.16
CA GLU A 230 -3.02 -29.73 29.03
C GLU A 230 -3.50 -28.32 28.76
N GLN A 231 -3.88 -27.56 29.79
CA GLN A 231 -4.30 -26.15 29.65
C GLN A 231 -3.20 -25.27 29.11
N GLU A 232 -1.99 -25.32 29.69
CA GLU A 232 -0.87 -24.46 29.25
C GLU A 232 -0.37 -24.85 27.85
N THR A 233 -0.41 -26.13 27.50
CA THR A 233 -0.08 -26.61 26.15
C THR A 233 -1.06 -26.07 25.13
N GLN A 234 -2.37 -26.09 25.44
CA GLN A 234 -3.38 -25.53 24.59
C GLN A 234 -3.18 -24.02 24.41
N ASN A 235 -2.96 -23.28 25.50
CA ASN A 235 -2.67 -21.84 25.45
C ASN A 235 -1.43 -21.55 24.58
N TYR A 236 -0.34 -22.30 24.79
CA TYR A 236 0.91 -22.14 24.03
C TYR A 236 0.71 -22.45 22.56
N ASN A 237 -0.02 -23.49 22.21
CA ASN A 237 -0.24 -23.89 20.83
C ASN A 237 -1.06 -22.86 20.04
N THR A 238 -1.98 -22.14 20.71
CA THR A 238 -2.81 -21.11 20.05
C THR A 238 -2.11 -19.77 19.88
N MET A 239 -0.90 -19.57 20.39
CA MET A 239 -0.11 -18.36 20.15
C MET A 239 0.31 -18.29 18.67
N ILE A 240 0.62 -17.08 18.21
CA ILE A 240 1.11 -16.84 16.84
C ILE A 240 2.30 -17.76 16.56
N ARG A 241 2.18 -18.62 15.55
CA ARG A 241 3.21 -19.62 15.23
C ARG A 241 4.33 -19.07 14.36
N SER A 242 3.99 -18.15 13.46
CA SER A 242 4.91 -17.68 12.43
C SER A 242 4.72 -16.20 12.08
N ALA A 243 5.81 -15.48 11.89
CA ALA A 243 5.81 -14.09 11.44
C ALA A 243 6.65 -13.93 10.17
N CYS A 244 6.11 -13.22 9.16
CA CYS A 244 6.80 -12.90 7.92
C CYS A 244 6.91 -11.37 7.78
N LEU A 245 8.13 -10.84 7.86
CA LEU A 245 8.44 -9.42 7.82
C LEU A 245 8.97 -9.05 6.45
N VAL A 246 8.16 -8.32 5.66
CA VAL A 246 8.55 -7.90 4.30
C VAL A 246 8.99 -6.44 4.31
N GLY A 247 10.16 -6.15 3.75
CA GLY A 247 10.72 -4.79 3.71
C GLY A 247 11.05 -4.24 5.10
N SER A 248 11.64 -5.06 5.97
CA SER A 248 11.99 -4.66 7.35
C SER A 248 13.19 -5.44 7.87
N THR A 249 13.64 -5.05 9.05
CA THR A 249 14.73 -5.70 9.80
C THR A 249 14.20 -6.45 11.01
N ALA A 250 15.05 -7.24 11.65
CA ALA A 250 14.72 -7.97 12.88
C ALA A 250 14.73 -7.10 14.15
N GLU A 251 15.06 -5.82 14.05
CA GLU A 251 15.21 -4.90 15.21
C GLU A 251 14.01 -4.88 16.15
N TYR A 252 12.83 -5.18 15.63
CA TYR A 252 11.56 -5.11 16.36
C TYR A 252 11.09 -6.44 16.96
N VAL A 253 11.75 -7.52 16.61
CA VAL A 253 11.60 -8.82 17.24
C VAL A 253 12.90 -9.12 17.93
N ASN A 254 13.05 -8.69 19.17
CA ASN A 254 14.25 -8.95 19.93
C ASN A 254 14.46 -10.49 19.98
N PRO A 255 15.59 -11.01 19.45
CA PRO A 255 15.75 -12.45 19.28
C PRO A 255 15.86 -13.19 20.61
N THR A 256 16.42 -12.53 21.63
CA THR A 256 16.54 -13.10 22.98
C THR A 256 16.31 -12.06 24.06
N ALA A 257 15.89 -12.56 25.22
CA ALA A 257 15.81 -11.79 26.46
C ALA A 257 16.23 -12.66 27.63
N VAL A 258 16.66 -12.01 28.72
CA VAL A 258 16.78 -12.67 30.02
C VAL A 258 15.38 -12.71 30.64
N VAL A 259 14.91 -13.93 30.93
CA VAL A 259 13.61 -14.18 31.55
C VAL A 259 13.78 -14.98 32.83
N THR A 260 12.78 -14.95 33.72
CA THR A 260 12.82 -15.70 34.97
C THR A 260 11.93 -16.96 34.84
N VAL A 261 12.54 -18.13 34.89
CA VAL A 261 11.84 -19.44 34.86
C VAL A 261 11.98 -20.08 36.23
N ALA A 262 10.86 -20.35 36.90
CA ALA A 262 10.83 -20.95 38.23
C ALA A 262 11.83 -20.28 39.22
N GLY A 263 11.98 -18.97 39.15
CA GLY A 263 12.88 -18.19 40.03
C GLY A 263 14.34 -18.08 39.55
N HIS A 264 14.70 -18.63 38.40
CA HIS A 264 16.06 -18.58 37.82
C HIS A 264 16.09 -17.72 36.56
N GLU A 265 17.13 -16.89 36.45
CA GLU A 265 17.37 -16.09 35.23
C GLU A 265 17.95 -16.97 34.13
N VAL A 266 17.31 -16.96 32.96
CA VAL A 266 17.74 -17.71 31.77
C VAL A 266 17.59 -16.83 30.52
N THR A 267 18.43 -17.06 29.53
CA THR A 267 18.30 -16.39 28.23
C THR A 267 17.44 -17.26 27.32
N ARG A 268 16.40 -16.68 26.75
CA ARG A 268 15.49 -17.35 25.81
C ARG A 268 15.26 -16.55 24.56
N SER A 269 15.07 -17.22 23.43
CA SER A 269 14.67 -16.63 22.15
C SER A 269 13.18 -16.31 22.11
N CYS A 270 12.81 -15.34 21.25
CA CYS A 270 11.40 -15.09 20.94
C CYS A 270 10.75 -16.32 20.30
N GLN A 271 9.65 -16.80 20.88
CA GLN A 271 8.98 -18.07 20.53
C GLN A 271 8.08 -17.95 19.30
N VAL A 272 8.66 -17.54 18.16
CA VAL A 272 7.97 -17.43 16.87
C VAL A 272 8.89 -17.83 15.73
N ASN A 273 8.41 -18.56 14.73
CA ASN A 273 9.15 -18.77 13.50
C ASN A 273 9.19 -17.45 12.73
N LEU A 274 10.37 -17.02 12.27
CA LEU A 274 10.57 -15.72 11.68
C LEU A 274 11.20 -15.80 10.30
N CYS A 275 10.55 -15.18 9.32
CA CYS A 275 11.10 -14.91 8.00
C CYS A 275 11.21 -13.41 7.77
N ILE A 276 12.32 -12.97 7.23
CA ILE A 276 12.52 -11.60 6.74
C ILE A 276 12.68 -11.67 5.22
N ILE A 277 11.88 -10.89 4.49
CA ILE A 277 11.97 -10.80 3.03
C ILE A 277 12.25 -9.36 2.66
N ASN A 278 13.37 -9.09 1.99
CA ASN A 278 13.74 -7.75 1.58
C ASN A 278 14.10 -7.69 0.10
N GLY A 279 13.91 -6.51 -0.48
CA GLY A 279 14.40 -6.19 -1.82
C GLY A 279 15.90 -5.92 -1.81
N THR A 280 16.64 -6.52 -2.73
CA THR A 280 18.08 -6.25 -2.94
C THR A 280 18.34 -4.76 -3.23
N PHE A 281 17.35 -4.08 -3.79
CA PHE A 281 17.40 -2.65 -4.14
C PHE A 281 16.60 -1.77 -3.18
N ASP A 282 16.21 -2.29 -2.04
CA ASP A 282 15.60 -1.50 -0.99
C ASP A 282 16.65 -0.61 -0.31
N TYR A 283 16.42 0.69 -0.30
CA TYR A 283 17.38 1.69 0.19
C TYR A 283 17.70 1.58 1.68
N GLY A 284 16.76 1.10 2.46
CA GLY A 284 16.94 0.93 3.90
C GLY A 284 17.73 -0.31 4.27
N TYR A 285 17.93 -1.22 3.30
CA TYR A 285 18.39 -2.58 3.57
C TYR A 285 19.53 -3.04 2.67
N VAL A 286 20.13 -2.13 1.92
CA VAL A 286 21.34 -2.43 1.16
C VAL A 286 22.48 -2.80 2.14
N GLY A 287 23.03 -4.00 1.99
CA GLY A 287 23.97 -4.56 2.96
C GLY A 287 23.31 -5.22 4.17
N PHE A 288 22.03 -5.52 4.07
CA PHE A 288 21.22 -6.13 5.12
C PHE A 288 21.83 -7.40 5.71
N ASN A 289 22.39 -8.28 4.89
CA ASN A 289 23.07 -9.49 5.31
C ASN A 289 24.38 -9.22 6.07
N THR A 290 24.90 -8.00 6.03
CA THR A 290 26.10 -7.56 6.76
C THR A 290 25.77 -6.62 7.91
N SER A 291 24.50 -6.26 8.11
CA SER A 291 24.11 -5.35 9.19
C SER A 291 24.44 -5.98 10.55
N GLU A 292 25.05 -5.20 11.41
CA GLU A 292 25.44 -5.64 12.76
C GLU A 292 24.19 -6.05 13.57
N ASP A 293 23.10 -5.35 13.41
CA ASP A 293 21.84 -5.66 14.08
C ASP A 293 21.28 -7.03 13.69
N LEU A 294 21.34 -7.39 12.39
CA LEU A 294 20.87 -8.69 11.93
C LEU A 294 21.80 -9.82 12.41
N LYS A 295 23.13 -9.60 12.37
CA LYS A 295 24.09 -10.56 12.88
C LYS A 295 23.88 -10.80 14.38
N ASN A 296 23.72 -9.73 15.16
CA ASN A 296 23.41 -9.81 16.58
C ASN A 296 22.08 -10.51 16.83
N ALA A 297 21.05 -10.15 16.05
CA ALA A 297 19.73 -10.75 16.16
C ALA A 297 19.73 -12.27 15.92
N TRP A 298 20.70 -12.75 15.16
CA TRP A 298 20.78 -14.15 14.76
C TRP A 298 22.02 -14.87 15.29
N TYR A 299 22.74 -14.26 16.23
CA TYR A 299 23.97 -14.78 16.84
C TYR A 299 25.04 -15.22 15.82
N ILE A 300 25.13 -14.49 14.73
CA ILE A 300 26.15 -14.72 13.71
C ILE A 300 27.40 -13.93 14.12
N ALA A 301 28.56 -14.57 14.02
CA ALA A 301 29.82 -13.90 14.35
C ALA A 301 30.01 -12.61 13.54
N PRO A 302 30.62 -11.55 14.10
CA PRO A 302 30.76 -10.25 13.41
C PRO A 302 31.47 -10.33 12.06
N GLU A 303 32.36 -11.30 11.88
CA GLU A 303 33.12 -11.58 10.66
C GLU A 303 32.32 -12.35 9.61
N ASP A 304 31.27 -13.06 10.01
CA ASP A 304 30.44 -13.85 9.12
C ASP A 304 29.28 -13.02 8.55
N GLU A 305 28.68 -13.49 7.48
CA GLU A 305 27.48 -12.90 6.86
C GLU A 305 26.28 -13.81 7.04
N VAL A 306 25.10 -13.21 7.16
CA VAL A 306 23.84 -13.97 7.11
C VAL A 306 23.69 -14.55 5.70
N VAL A 307 23.66 -15.87 5.60
CA VAL A 307 23.51 -16.56 4.31
C VAL A 307 22.07 -16.43 3.83
N GLN A 308 21.89 -15.75 2.70
CA GLN A 308 20.60 -15.60 2.06
C GLN A 308 20.03 -16.97 1.70
N GLY A 309 18.76 -17.19 2.04
CA GLY A 309 18.06 -18.43 1.73
C GLY A 309 18.39 -19.60 2.66
N ALA A 310 19.28 -19.41 3.63
CA ALA A 310 19.52 -20.43 4.64
C ALA A 310 18.41 -20.46 5.69
N TYR A 311 18.09 -21.65 6.15
CA TYR A 311 17.30 -21.88 7.34
C TYR A 311 18.22 -22.04 8.54
N TYR A 312 17.99 -21.25 9.57
CA TYR A 312 18.70 -21.30 10.83
C TYR A 312 17.80 -21.82 11.95
N SER A 313 18.32 -22.64 12.83
CA SER A 313 17.68 -22.91 14.12
C SER A 313 18.30 -21.97 15.16
N LEU A 314 17.52 -21.07 15.72
CA LEU A 314 17.99 -20.17 16.76
C LEU A 314 18.23 -20.98 18.05
N ASN A 315 19.47 -20.94 18.52
CA ASN A 315 19.85 -21.55 19.79
C ASN A 315 20.04 -20.43 20.83
N ASP A 316 19.52 -20.63 22.03
CA ASP A 316 19.63 -19.65 23.12
C ASP A 316 21.08 -19.55 23.65
N ALA A 317 21.95 -20.47 23.32
CA ALA A 317 23.38 -20.39 23.65
C ALA A 317 24.07 -19.40 22.69
N ALA A 318 24.73 -18.42 23.24
CA ALA A 318 25.47 -17.40 22.49
C ALA A 318 26.44 -18.02 21.46
N GLY A 319 26.26 -17.66 20.18
CA GLY A 319 27.19 -18.01 19.11
C GLY A 319 26.94 -19.33 18.37
N ALA A 320 25.79 -19.97 18.56
CA ALA A 320 25.52 -21.29 18.00
C ALA A 320 24.32 -21.32 17.05
N ASN A 321 24.34 -20.55 15.97
CA ASN A 321 23.34 -20.72 14.93
C ASN A 321 23.83 -21.72 13.88
N GLU A 322 23.14 -22.83 13.79
CA GLU A 322 23.41 -23.82 12.74
C GLU A 322 22.52 -23.55 11.53
N ILE A 323 23.11 -23.61 10.34
CA ILE A 323 22.36 -23.72 9.10
C ILE A 323 21.80 -25.14 9.04
N ILE A 324 20.49 -25.26 9.10
CA ILE A 324 19.77 -26.52 9.11
C ILE A 324 19.12 -26.87 7.77
N GLY A 325 19.24 -26.02 6.78
CA GLY A 325 18.68 -26.25 5.43
C GLY A 325 18.73 -25.00 4.57
N THR A 326 18.18 -25.12 3.37
CA THR A 326 18.17 -24.06 2.35
C THR A 326 16.78 -23.94 1.73
N TYR A 327 16.33 -22.70 1.54
CA TYR A 327 15.05 -22.36 0.91
C TYR A 327 14.90 -23.03 -0.46
N ARG A 328 13.74 -23.66 -0.70
CA ARG A 328 13.38 -24.43 -1.89
C ARG A 328 14.20 -25.70 -2.17
N GLN A 329 15.18 -26.04 -1.34
CA GLN A 329 15.92 -27.30 -1.41
C GLN A 329 15.45 -28.25 -0.32
N ASP A 330 15.20 -27.73 0.87
CA ASP A 330 14.77 -28.49 2.03
C ASP A 330 13.32 -28.18 2.38
N THR A 331 12.60 -29.21 2.78
CA THR A 331 11.23 -29.09 3.31
C THR A 331 11.18 -29.73 4.71
N ALA A 332 10.19 -29.31 5.51
CA ALA A 332 9.97 -29.91 6.83
C ALA A 332 9.64 -31.41 6.75
N ALA A 333 9.18 -31.89 5.60
CA ALA A 333 8.91 -33.31 5.38
C ALA A 333 10.19 -34.15 5.16
N ASP A 334 11.21 -33.55 4.55
CA ASP A 334 12.44 -34.24 4.16
C ASP A 334 13.63 -33.91 5.08
N ASN A 335 13.51 -32.87 5.91
CA ASN A 335 14.57 -32.39 6.79
C ASN A 335 14.08 -32.30 8.24
N GLN A 336 14.52 -33.27 9.07
CA GLN A 336 14.10 -33.37 10.47
C GLN A 336 14.52 -32.17 11.31
N ALA A 337 15.72 -31.62 11.09
CA ALA A 337 16.20 -30.46 11.84
C ALA A 337 15.34 -29.22 11.55
N LEU A 338 14.91 -29.04 10.28
CA LEU A 338 13.97 -28.00 9.90
C LEU A 338 12.58 -28.20 10.54
N ALA A 339 12.08 -29.45 10.54
CA ALA A 339 10.81 -29.78 11.18
C ALA A 339 10.85 -29.49 12.69
N ASP A 340 11.96 -29.81 13.34
CA ASP A 340 12.16 -29.56 14.77
C ASP A 340 12.25 -28.07 15.09
N ALA A 341 12.99 -27.29 14.27
CA ALA A 341 13.06 -25.84 14.43
C ALA A 341 11.69 -25.17 14.26
N ILE A 342 10.89 -25.62 13.30
CA ILE A 342 9.52 -25.11 13.10
C ILE A 342 8.63 -25.44 14.29
N ARG A 343 8.70 -26.68 14.80
CA ARG A 343 7.91 -27.11 15.95
C ARG A 343 8.29 -26.34 17.21
N ASN A 344 9.57 -26.12 17.43
CA ASN A 344 10.10 -25.41 18.59
C ASN A 344 10.06 -23.88 18.41
N ARG A 345 9.52 -23.38 17.29
CA ARG A 345 9.40 -21.94 16.97
C ARG A 345 10.72 -21.19 16.93
N THR A 346 11.81 -21.91 16.60
CA THR A 346 13.17 -21.37 16.52
C THR A 346 13.65 -21.10 15.09
N LEU A 347 12.83 -21.39 14.07
CA LEU A 347 13.20 -21.16 12.68
C LEU A 347 13.44 -19.67 12.39
N ARG A 348 14.56 -19.37 11.75
CA ARG A 348 14.92 -18.04 11.22
C ARG A 348 15.36 -18.16 9.77
N THR A 349 14.92 -17.26 8.92
CA THR A 349 15.38 -17.20 7.51
C THR A 349 15.32 -15.79 6.95
N VAL A 350 16.27 -15.46 6.07
CA VAL A 350 16.29 -14.23 5.28
C VAL A 350 16.20 -14.57 3.80
N LEU A 351 15.25 -13.99 3.12
CA LEU A 351 15.05 -14.12 1.68
C LEU A 351 15.22 -12.77 1.00
N LEU A 352 15.92 -12.72 -0.11
CA LEU A 352 16.07 -11.49 -0.90
C LEU A 352 15.35 -11.60 -2.25
N THR A 353 14.65 -10.55 -2.60
CA THR A 353 14.00 -10.38 -3.89
C THR A 353 14.72 -9.32 -4.72
N ASN A 354 14.62 -9.40 -6.04
CA ASN A 354 15.18 -8.38 -6.94
C ASN A 354 14.23 -7.17 -7.07
N GLU A 355 13.76 -6.66 -5.94
CA GLU A 355 12.77 -5.58 -5.90
C GLU A 355 13.28 -4.37 -5.13
N THR A 356 12.62 -3.23 -5.36
CA THR A 356 12.74 -2.04 -4.52
C THR A 356 11.65 -2.08 -3.45
N HIS A 357 11.82 -1.36 -2.36
CA HIS A 357 10.89 -1.32 -1.22
C HIS A 357 9.41 -1.22 -1.60
N SER A 358 9.07 -0.30 -2.50
CA SER A 358 7.69 -0.09 -2.92
C SER A 358 7.13 -1.16 -3.87
N LYS A 359 7.98 -2.01 -4.46
CA LYS A 359 7.55 -3.09 -5.35
C LYS A 359 7.42 -4.44 -4.66
N GLU A 360 7.94 -4.60 -3.45
CA GLU A 360 7.88 -5.85 -2.72
C GLU A 360 6.45 -6.38 -2.57
N PHE A 361 5.47 -5.52 -2.24
CA PHE A 361 4.06 -5.92 -2.17
C PHE A 361 3.35 -6.00 -3.54
N PHE A 362 4.07 -5.75 -4.62
CA PHE A 362 3.59 -5.84 -6.00
C PHE A 362 4.50 -6.74 -6.85
N SER A 363 5.02 -7.79 -6.25
CA SER A 363 5.97 -8.72 -6.84
C SER A 363 5.50 -10.16 -6.74
N ASN A 364 5.56 -10.87 -7.88
CA ASN A 364 5.32 -12.31 -7.90
C ASN A 364 6.37 -13.07 -7.07
N GLN A 365 7.62 -12.62 -7.11
CA GLN A 365 8.72 -13.26 -6.38
C GLN A 365 8.52 -13.14 -4.87
N THR A 366 8.25 -11.92 -4.38
CA THR A 366 7.98 -11.69 -2.95
C THR A 366 6.75 -12.46 -2.49
N THR A 367 5.66 -12.42 -3.28
CA THR A 367 4.43 -13.15 -2.96
C THR A 367 4.66 -14.65 -2.88
N ALA A 368 5.46 -15.22 -3.80
CA ALA A 368 5.81 -16.63 -3.77
C ALA A 368 6.60 -17.00 -2.50
N MET A 369 7.59 -16.18 -2.12
CA MET A 369 8.38 -16.41 -0.89
C MET A 369 7.52 -16.38 0.37
N VAL A 370 6.57 -15.47 0.46
CA VAL A 370 5.59 -15.39 1.57
C VAL A 370 4.77 -16.69 1.66
N ILE A 371 4.26 -17.15 0.53
CA ILE A 371 3.45 -18.37 0.47
C ILE A 371 4.29 -19.60 0.84
N ASP A 372 5.47 -19.73 0.27
CA ASP A 372 6.38 -20.86 0.55
C ASP A 372 6.72 -20.91 2.05
N TYR A 373 7.01 -19.76 2.65
CA TYR A 373 7.31 -19.67 4.07
C TYR A 373 6.13 -20.12 4.95
N PHE A 374 4.92 -19.59 4.71
CA PHE A 374 3.75 -20.00 5.48
C PHE A 374 3.37 -21.46 5.22
N ASN A 375 3.58 -21.96 4.01
CA ASN A 375 3.35 -23.37 3.72
C ASN A 375 4.29 -24.26 4.56
N GLN A 376 5.55 -23.92 4.68
CA GLN A 376 6.49 -24.66 5.53
C GLN A 376 6.14 -24.60 7.02
N THR A 377 5.67 -23.46 7.51
CA THR A 377 5.56 -23.20 8.94
C THR A 377 4.16 -23.39 9.51
N LEU A 378 3.10 -23.33 8.69
CA LEU A 378 1.72 -23.42 9.15
C LEU A 378 0.97 -24.67 8.64
N SER A 379 1.32 -25.23 7.50
CA SER A 379 0.52 -26.31 6.93
C SER A 379 1.32 -27.53 6.46
N ALA A 380 2.53 -27.31 5.96
CA ALA A 380 3.37 -28.34 5.32
C ALA A 380 2.64 -29.13 4.22
N ASP A 381 1.65 -28.51 3.54
CA ASP A 381 0.82 -29.16 2.54
C ASP A 381 1.41 -28.88 1.14
N PRO A 382 1.91 -29.93 0.42
CA PRO A 382 2.44 -29.75 -0.92
C PRO A 382 1.45 -29.15 -1.92
N ALA A 383 0.15 -29.32 -1.73
CA ALA A 383 -0.89 -28.75 -2.58
C ALA A 383 -0.98 -27.21 -2.46
N ARG A 384 -0.41 -26.63 -1.42
CA ARG A 384 -0.34 -25.19 -1.17
C ARG A 384 0.97 -24.55 -1.68
N ALA A 385 1.93 -25.37 -2.09
CA ALA A 385 3.22 -24.88 -2.57
C ALA A 385 3.09 -24.09 -3.88
N VAL A 386 3.98 -23.12 -4.07
CA VAL A 386 4.08 -22.36 -5.33
C VAL A 386 5.01 -23.11 -6.27
N THR A 387 4.48 -23.60 -7.39
CA THR A 387 5.28 -24.32 -8.39
C THR A 387 5.94 -23.37 -9.40
N GLY A 388 5.42 -22.14 -9.53
CA GLY A 388 6.03 -21.13 -10.38
C GLY A 388 5.34 -19.75 -10.34
N PRO A 389 6.03 -18.70 -10.77
CA PRO A 389 5.49 -17.33 -10.76
C PRO A 389 4.29 -17.15 -11.70
N GLY A 390 4.09 -18.06 -12.68
CA GLY A 390 2.94 -18.02 -13.59
C GLY A 390 1.61 -18.38 -12.94
N GLU A 391 1.61 -18.95 -11.74
CA GLU A 391 0.40 -19.26 -10.98
C GLU A 391 -0.23 -18.05 -10.29
N MET A 392 0.53 -16.96 -10.16
CA MET A 392 0.06 -15.72 -9.55
C MET A 392 -0.89 -14.99 -10.51
N THR A 393 -2.09 -14.67 -10.05
CA THR A 393 -3.12 -14.01 -10.86
C THR A 393 -3.39 -12.57 -10.46
N PHE A 394 -2.84 -12.09 -9.36
CA PHE A 394 -3.09 -10.74 -8.88
C PHE A 394 -2.66 -9.64 -9.87
N MET A 395 -1.62 -9.87 -10.69
CA MET A 395 -1.20 -8.91 -11.71
C MET A 395 -2.27 -8.72 -12.80
N TRP A 396 -2.98 -9.79 -13.18
CA TRP A 396 -4.11 -9.69 -14.11
C TRP A 396 -5.30 -8.96 -13.49
N ARG A 397 -5.59 -9.20 -12.20
CA ARG A 397 -6.58 -8.42 -11.47
C ARG A 397 -6.25 -6.92 -11.52
N GLU A 398 -4.99 -6.56 -11.23
CA GLU A 398 -4.54 -5.16 -11.29
C GLU A 398 -4.66 -4.58 -12.71
N ALA A 399 -4.35 -5.36 -13.75
CA ALA A 399 -4.51 -4.93 -15.13
C ALA A 399 -5.98 -4.62 -15.47
N PHE A 400 -6.94 -5.45 -15.06
CA PHE A 400 -8.36 -5.18 -15.25
C PHE A 400 -8.81 -3.94 -14.46
N ASN A 401 -8.39 -3.79 -13.21
CA ASN A 401 -8.70 -2.61 -12.40
C ASN A 401 -8.11 -1.33 -13.00
N PHE A 402 -6.93 -1.40 -13.62
CA PHE A 402 -6.34 -0.29 -14.35
C PHE A 402 -7.12 0.09 -15.61
N VAL A 403 -7.59 -0.88 -16.38
CA VAL A 403 -8.46 -0.60 -17.54
C VAL A 403 -9.75 0.07 -17.08
N ALA A 404 -10.33 -0.36 -15.94
CA ALA A 404 -11.48 0.28 -15.35
C ALA A 404 -11.17 1.73 -14.92
N LEU A 405 -10.02 1.99 -14.33
CA LEU A 405 -9.53 3.34 -14.00
C LEU A 405 -9.42 4.23 -15.24
N LEU A 406 -8.82 3.72 -16.33
CA LEU A 406 -8.71 4.48 -17.58
C LEU A 406 -10.08 4.77 -18.21
N ALA A 407 -11.02 3.81 -18.14
CA ALA A 407 -12.39 4.00 -18.58
C ALA A 407 -13.12 5.06 -17.75
N MET A 408 -12.94 5.08 -16.43
CA MET A 408 -13.47 6.11 -15.54
C MET A 408 -12.96 7.50 -15.93
N VAL A 409 -11.65 7.65 -16.14
CA VAL A 409 -11.06 8.93 -16.55
C VAL A 409 -11.58 9.36 -17.95
N ALA A 410 -11.73 8.42 -18.87
CA ALA A 410 -12.24 8.67 -20.22
C ALA A 410 -13.70 9.17 -20.24
N MET A 411 -14.50 8.87 -19.19
CA MET A 411 -15.87 9.40 -19.06
C MET A 411 -15.93 10.94 -19.06
N LEU A 412 -14.84 11.60 -18.71
CA LEU A 412 -14.74 13.06 -18.78
C LEU A 412 -15.21 13.60 -20.14
N VAL A 413 -14.82 12.95 -21.23
CA VAL A 413 -15.09 13.41 -22.60
C VAL A 413 -16.58 13.43 -22.92
N PRO A 414 -17.32 12.32 -22.84
CA PRO A 414 -18.75 12.33 -23.11
C PRO A 414 -19.55 13.14 -22.09
N ILE A 415 -19.15 13.20 -20.82
CA ILE A 415 -19.84 13.99 -19.79
C ILE A 415 -19.74 15.49 -20.11
N VAL A 416 -18.52 16.01 -20.36
CA VAL A 416 -18.34 17.43 -20.73
C VAL A 416 -19.12 17.78 -21.98
N ARG A 417 -19.09 16.91 -23.00
CA ARG A 417 -19.82 17.13 -24.25
C ARG A 417 -21.34 17.15 -24.04
N LEU A 418 -21.90 16.21 -23.26
CA LEU A 418 -23.32 16.17 -22.94
C LEU A 418 -23.76 17.41 -22.17
N LEU A 419 -22.99 17.83 -21.18
CA LEU A 419 -23.27 19.06 -20.42
C LEU A 419 -23.21 20.29 -21.31
N ALA A 420 -22.20 20.38 -22.18
CA ALA A 420 -22.03 21.47 -23.13
C ALA A 420 -23.21 21.65 -24.12
N MET A 421 -23.95 20.57 -24.41
CA MET A 421 -25.15 20.61 -25.24
C MET A 421 -26.38 21.18 -24.48
N THR A 422 -26.28 21.33 -23.16
CA THR A 422 -27.36 21.92 -22.36
C THR A 422 -27.24 23.44 -22.31
N ARG A 423 -28.38 24.15 -22.31
CA ARG A 423 -28.42 25.62 -22.22
C ARG A 423 -27.66 26.18 -21.01
N LYS A 424 -27.59 25.44 -19.90
CA LYS A 424 -26.91 25.85 -18.67
C LYS A 424 -25.39 25.91 -18.82
N TYR A 425 -24.77 24.92 -19.50
CA TYR A 425 -23.32 24.74 -19.58
C TYR A 425 -22.74 25.14 -20.95
N GLN A 426 -23.55 25.40 -21.97
CA GLN A 426 -23.11 25.88 -23.27
C GLN A 426 -22.14 27.07 -23.19
N PRO A 427 -22.31 28.07 -22.29
CA PRO A 427 -21.35 29.18 -22.15
C PRO A 427 -19.94 28.75 -21.74
N CYS A 428 -19.75 27.56 -21.11
CA CYS A 428 -18.45 27.06 -20.73
C CYS A 428 -17.61 26.60 -21.92
N VAL A 429 -18.21 26.41 -23.09
CA VAL A 429 -17.53 25.90 -24.30
C VAL A 429 -17.61 26.88 -25.49
N SER A 430 -18.21 28.05 -25.31
CA SER A 430 -18.36 29.06 -26.37
C SER A 430 -17.04 29.77 -26.66
N GLY A 431 -16.78 30.02 -27.94
CA GLY A 431 -15.53 30.45 -28.55
C GLY A 431 -14.77 31.55 -27.81
N ARG A 432 -13.48 31.38 -27.71
CA ARG A 432 -12.53 32.28 -27.07
C ARG A 432 -11.52 32.83 -28.06
N ALA A 433 -10.89 33.93 -27.70
CA ALA A 433 -9.98 34.68 -28.58
C ALA A 433 -8.82 33.81 -29.07
N THR A 434 -8.39 34.09 -30.30
CA THR A 434 -7.20 33.47 -30.88
C THR A 434 -5.95 34.08 -30.23
N ILE A 435 -5.12 33.22 -29.63
CA ILE A 435 -3.85 33.67 -29.05
C ILE A 435 -2.86 33.96 -30.16
N PRO A 436 -2.19 35.14 -30.15
CA PRO A 436 -1.21 35.51 -31.18
C PRO A 436 -0.06 34.49 -31.26
N ALA A 437 0.44 34.22 -32.47
CA ALA A 437 1.59 33.37 -32.67
C ALA A 437 2.88 34.03 -32.14
N ALA A 438 3.79 33.21 -31.62
CA ALA A 438 5.08 33.66 -31.11
C ALA A 438 6.11 33.83 -32.23
N ARG A 439 7.08 34.73 -32.00
CA ARG A 439 8.31 34.83 -32.80
C ARG A 439 9.33 33.78 -32.33
N ASN A 440 10.33 33.45 -33.16
CA ASN A 440 11.39 32.48 -32.82
C ASN A 440 10.88 31.11 -32.37
N GLN A 441 9.85 30.62 -33.05
CA GLN A 441 9.14 29.37 -32.69
C GLN A 441 10.08 28.15 -32.51
N LYS A 442 11.12 28.02 -33.38
CA LYS A 442 12.05 26.88 -33.32
C LYS A 442 12.80 26.82 -31.99
N LEU A 443 13.39 27.92 -31.55
CA LEU A 443 14.13 27.98 -30.29
C LEU A 443 13.19 27.81 -29.10
N GLY A 444 12.01 28.43 -29.15
CA GLY A 444 10.97 28.26 -28.14
C GLY A 444 10.54 26.81 -27.99
N ASN A 445 10.32 26.07 -29.08
CA ASN A 445 9.95 24.69 -29.06
C ASN A 445 11.03 23.78 -28.42
N ILE A 446 12.32 24.04 -28.79
CA ILE A 446 13.46 23.33 -28.20
C ILE A 446 13.49 23.56 -26.68
N LEU A 447 13.35 24.80 -26.24
CA LEU A 447 13.34 25.18 -24.84
C LEU A 447 12.22 24.48 -24.08
N VAL A 448 11.00 24.43 -24.65
CA VAL A 448 9.86 23.74 -24.00
C VAL A 448 10.12 22.26 -23.90
N VAL A 449 10.58 21.60 -24.98
CA VAL A 449 10.84 20.15 -24.94
C VAL A 449 11.93 19.81 -23.93
N VAL A 450 13.09 20.44 -24.05
CA VAL A 450 14.25 20.18 -23.17
C VAL A 450 13.95 20.62 -21.74
N GLY A 451 13.40 21.82 -21.56
CA GLY A 451 13.03 22.35 -20.24
C GLY A 451 12.00 21.47 -19.52
N THR A 452 10.94 21.03 -20.22
CA THR A 452 9.92 20.17 -19.63
C THR A 452 10.50 18.82 -19.21
N ILE A 453 11.32 18.19 -20.05
CA ILE A 453 11.96 16.91 -19.73
C ILE A 453 12.85 17.05 -18.50
N LEU A 454 13.77 18.02 -18.52
CA LEU A 454 14.74 18.19 -17.43
C LEU A 454 14.08 18.62 -16.12
N LEU A 455 13.17 19.60 -16.17
CA LEU A 455 12.58 20.15 -14.96
C LEU A 455 11.48 19.27 -14.36
N ASN A 456 10.73 18.52 -15.15
CA ASN A 456 9.81 17.50 -14.60
C ASN A 456 10.58 16.34 -13.97
N GLY A 457 11.73 15.94 -14.55
CA GLY A 457 12.66 15.01 -13.91
C GLY A 457 13.22 15.56 -12.59
N ALA A 458 13.59 16.85 -12.54
CA ALA A 458 14.01 17.49 -11.31
C ALA A 458 12.87 17.59 -10.28
N ALA A 459 11.64 17.84 -10.72
CA ALA A 459 10.48 17.93 -9.83
C ALA A 459 10.24 16.62 -9.07
N ILE A 460 10.31 15.46 -9.76
CA ILE A 460 10.13 14.17 -9.10
C ILE A 460 11.29 13.85 -8.15
N TYR A 461 12.52 14.24 -8.51
CA TYR A 461 13.68 14.08 -7.64
C TYR A 461 13.51 14.88 -6.33
N PHE A 462 13.15 16.16 -6.41
CA PHE A 462 12.94 16.99 -5.22
C PHE A 462 11.73 16.55 -4.40
N GLY A 463 10.66 16.12 -5.05
CA GLY A 463 9.48 15.55 -4.37
C GLY A 463 9.85 14.31 -3.56
N ASN A 464 10.58 13.37 -4.16
CA ASN A 464 11.08 12.18 -3.47
C ASN A 464 12.03 12.51 -2.32
N ALA A 465 12.93 13.47 -2.51
CA ALA A 465 13.84 13.91 -1.47
C ALA A 465 13.13 14.72 -0.35
N GLN A 466 11.81 14.83 -0.40
CA GLN A 466 10.98 15.60 0.54
C GLN A 466 11.43 17.07 0.68
N LYS A 467 11.96 17.64 -0.40
CA LYS A 467 12.35 19.05 -0.47
C LYS A 467 11.14 19.90 -0.87
N ALA A 468 10.38 20.30 0.14
CA ALA A 468 9.22 21.16 -0.06
C ALA A 468 9.63 22.59 -0.44
N PRO A 469 9.11 23.18 -1.53
CA PRO A 469 9.24 24.61 -1.82
C PRO A 469 8.48 25.46 -0.80
N PHE A 470 7.34 24.96 -0.34
CA PHE A 470 6.52 25.58 0.68
C PHE A 470 6.45 24.67 1.90
N THR A 471 6.55 25.26 3.10
CA THR A 471 6.60 24.48 4.34
C THR A 471 5.19 24.14 4.81
N PHE A 472 4.63 23.07 4.30
CA PHE A 472 3.42 22.44 4.84
C PHE A 472 3.81 21.15 5.55
N THR A 473 3.20 20.89 6.69
CA THR A 473 3.43 19.66 7.49
C THR A 473 2.11 19.05 7.92
N ALA A 474 2.15 17.76 8.26
CA ALA A 474 1.01 17.10 8.85
C ALA A 474 0.56 17.83 10.13
N SER A 475 -0.74 17.98 10.30
CA SER A 475 -1.36 18.67 11.42
C SER A 475 -2.77 18.13 11.64
N GLY A 476 -3.44 18.50 12.70
CA GLY A 476 -4.86 18.17 12.90
C GLY A 476 -5.77 18.62 11.75
N PHE A 477 -5.41 19.71 11.05
CA PHE A 477 -6.16 20.14 9.85
C PHE A 477 -5.76 19.39 8.59
N PHE A 478 -4.49 18.99 8.45
CA PHE A 478 -3.95 18.17 7.34
C PHE A 478 -3.43 16.84 7.90
N PRO A 479 -4.31 15.88 8.18
CA PRO A 479 -3.97 14.73 9.01
C PRO A 479 -3.22 13.60 8.31
N LEU A 480 -3.03 13.62 6.99
CA LEU A 480 -2.40 12.52 6.28
C LEU A 480 -0.93 12.38 6.65
N MET A 481 -0.45 11.15 6.68
CA MET A 481 0.94 10.81 7.02
C MET A 481 1.94 11.48 6.07
N ILE A 482 3.17 11.66 6.55
CA ILE A 482 4.24 12.35 5.82
C ILE A 482 4.53 11.76 4.44
N THR A 483 4.36 10.46 4.27
CA THR A 483 4.53 9.77 2.98
C THR A 483 3.63 10.32 1.88
N CYS A 484 2.51 10.93 2.23
CA CYS A 484 1.53 11.49 1.31
C CYS A 484 1.86 12.92 0.90
N TRP A 485 2.81 13.55 1.60
CA TRP A 485 3.23 14.91 1.29
C TRP A 485 4.14 14.99 0.07
N ALA A 486 4.90 13.95 -0.23
CA ALA A 486 5.80 14.00 -1.36
C ALA A 486 5.11 14.11 -2.74
N PRO A 487 3.90 13.56 -3.03
CA PRO A 487 3.12 13.93 -4.21
C PRO A 487 2.72 15.40 -4.23
N ILE A 488 2.47 16.01 -3.07
CA ILE A 488 2.16 17.44 -2.96
C ILE A 488 3.42 18.25 -3.31
N TYR A 489 4.57 17.91 -2.73
CA TYR A 489 5.85 18.58 -3.04
C TYR A 489 6.23 18.44 -4.52
N PHE A 490 5.99 17.26 -5.09
CA PHE A 490 6.17 17.05 -6.51
C PHE A 490 5.29 17.99 -7.34
N LEU A 491 4.01 18.15 -6.98
CA LEU A 491 3.10 19.09 -7.66
C LEU A 491 3.54 20.56 -7.49
N GLU A 492 4.02 20.92 -6.31
CA GLU A 492 4.57 22.26 -6.05
C GLU A 492 5.74 22.57 -7.00
N TRP A 493 6.69 21.62 -7.13
CA TRP A 493 7.80 21.77 -8.06
C TRP A 493 7.33 21.77 -9.52
N LEU A 494 6.36 20.96 -9.89
CA LEU A 494 5.76 21.00 -11.24
C LEU A 494 5.15 22.38 -11.55
N ALA A 495 4.47 22.98 -10.58
CA ALA A 495 3.90 24.31 -10.73
C ALA A 495 4.98 25.40 -10.92
N ILE A 496 6.02 25.38 -10.08
CA ILE A 496 7.15 26.31 -10.17
C ILE A 496 7.86 26.15 -11.50
N PHE A 497 8.25 24.94 -11.85
CA PHE A 497 9.01 24.69 -13.08
C PHE A 497 8.18 24.90 -14.33
N GLY A 498 6.90 24.58 -14.32
CA GLY A 498 5.98 24.92 -15.40
C GLY A 498 5.88 26.43 -15.63
N ALA A 499 5.78 27.22 -14.56
CA ALA A 499 5.78 28.67 -14.63
C ALA A 499 7.14 29.21 -15.16
N VAL A 500 8.25 28.66 -14.68
CA VAL A 500 9.60 29.01 -15.16
C VAL A 500 9.76 28.74 -16.65
N ILE A 501 9.35 27.58 -17.15
CA ILE A 501 9.40 27.22 -18.56
C ILE A 501 8.51 28.17 -19.39
N ALA A 502 7.31 28.48 -18.92
CA ALA A 502 6.38 29.37 -19.58
C ALA A 502 6.96 30.81 -19.70
N LEU A 503 7.59 31.31 -18.63
CA LEU A 503 8.28 32.60 -18.63
C LEU A 503 9.51 32.60 -19.55
N ALA A 504 10.36 31.59 -19.47
CA ALA A 504 11.54 31.46 -20.32
C ALA A 504 11.16 31.36 -21.81
N TYR A 505 10.12 30.57 -22.13
CA TYR A 505 9.55 30.54 -23.49
C TYR A 505 9.10 31.91 -23.95
N THR A 506 8.38 32.63 -23.10
CA THR A 506 7.83 33.94 -23.38
C THR A 506 8.94 34.97 -23.63
N LEU A 507 10.02 34.95 -22.84
CA LEU A 507 11.20 35.78 -23.01
C LEU A 507 11.91 35.51 -24.35
N VAL A 508 12.23 34.22 -24.61
CA VAL A 508 12.97 33.82 -25.82
C VAL A 508 12.18 34.09 -27.09
N THR A 509 10.87 33.95 -27.07
CA THR A 509 9.99 34.14 -28.22
C THR A 509 9.39 35.55 -28.30
N SER A 510 9.67 36.41 -27.32
CA SER A 510 9.07 37.76 -27.20
C SER A 510 7.55 37.74 -27.22
N SER A 511 6.92 36.71 -26.61
CA SER A 511 5.48 36.47 -26.68
C SER A 511 4.72 36.89 -25.41
N PHE A 512 5.14 37.98 -24.73
CA PHE A 512 4.46 38.49 -23.51
C PHE A 512 2.99 38.84 -23.76
N ALA A 513 2.66 39.38 -24.93
CA ALA A 513 1.28 39.67 -25.29
C ALA A 513 0.43 38.38 -25.32
N SER A 514 1.01 37.29 -25.82
CA SER A 514 0.35 36.00 -25.90
C SER A 514 0.13 35.38 -24.50
N LEU A 515 1.14 35.42 -23.62
CA LEU A 515 1.00 34.96 -22.25
C LEU A 515 -0.07 35.80 -21.49
N LYS A 516 0.02 37.12 -21.59
CA LYS A 516 -0.96 38.02 -20.96
C LYS A 516 -2.37 37.78 -21.50
N ALA A 517 -2.53 37.57 -22.80
CA ALA A 517 -3.83 37.26 -23.41
C ALA A 517 -4.36 35.90 -22.91
N PHE A 518 -3.51 34.87 -22.87
CA PHE A 518 -3.86 33.54 -22.38
C PHE A 518 -4.33 33.59 -20.93
N VAL A 519 -3.55 34.18 -20.03
CA VAL A 519 -3.89 34.31 -18.61
C VAL A 519 -5.18 35.13 -18.43
N LYS A 520 -5.28 36.25 -19.10
CA LYS A 520 -6.47 37.13 -19.07
C LYS A 520 -7.71 36.35 -19.51
N GLU A 521 -7.61 35.54 -20.56
CA GLU A 521 -8.72 34.74 -21.10
C GLU A 521 -9.29 33.76 -20.05
N MET A 522 -8.44 33.20 -19.18
CA MET A 522 -8.89 32.28 -18.14
C MET A 522 -9.79 32.97 -17.09
N PHE A 523 -9.67 34.29 -16.94
CA PHE A 523 -10.47 35.05 -15.97
C PHE A 523 -11.55 35.94 -16.62
N THR A 524 -11.49 36.21 -17.92
CA THR A 524 -12.52 37.01 -18.63
C THR A 524 -13.89 36.36 -18.67
N CYS A 525 -13.94 35.02 -18.51
CA CYS A 525 -15.19 34.31 -18.42
C CYS A 525 -16.03 34.68 -17.19
N GLY A 526 -15.42 35.31 -16.18
CA GLY A 526 -16.06 35.76 -14.95
C GLY A 526 -16.42 34.63 -13.98
N PRO A 527 -16.68 34.97 -12.72
CA PRO A 527 -16.88 33.99 -11.64
C PRO A 527 -18.06 33.04 -11.89
N LYS A 528 -19.11 33.51 -12.59
CA LYS A 528 -20.29 32.66 -12.90
C LYS A 528 -19.94 31.50 -13.82
N ILE A 529 -19.02 31.66 -14.77
CA ILE A 529 -18.60 30.56 -15.67
C ILE A 529 -17.61 29.66 -14.95
N ILE A 530 -16.70 30.20 -14.14
CA ILE A 530 -15.79 29.39 -13.30
C ILE A 530 -16.60 28.49 -12.36
N LEU A 531 -17.69 29.01 -11.77
CA LEU A 531 -18.59 28.23 -10.93
C LEU A 531 -19.32 27.11 -11.72
N LYS A 532 -19.66 27.38 -13.00
CA LYS A 532 -20.20 26.32 -13.88
C LYS A 532 -19.15 25.29 -14.27
N ASP A 533 -17.90 25.69 -14.48
CA ASP A 533 -16.78 24.80 -14.73
C ASP A 533 -16.54 23.87 -13.51
N LEU A 534 -16.65 24.39 -12.27
CA LEU A 534 -16.70 23.59 -11.05
C LEU A 534 -17.90 22.62 -11.05
N GLY A 535 -19.07 23.07 -11.49
CA GLY A 535 -20.26 22.22 -11.64
C GLY A 535 -20.03 21.06 -12.64
N ILE A 536 -19.32 21.29 -13.74
CA ILE A 536 -18.93 20.22 -14.69
C ILE A 536 -17.99 19.22 -13.99
N ALA A 537 -16.99 19.71 -13.27
CA ALA A 537 -16.08 18.86 -12.50
C ALA A 537 -16.82 18.03 -11.45
N ALA A 538 -17.73 18.64 -10.71
CA ALA A 538 -18.55 17.96 -9.72
C ALA A 538 -19.41 16.84 -10.32
N VAL A 539 -20.04 17.06 -11.48
CA VAL A 539 -20.80 16.02 -12.18
C VAL A 539 -19.91 14.86 -12.62
N PHE A 540 -18.72 15.14 -13.13
CA PHE A 540 -17.76 14.10 -13.50
C PHE A 540 -17.31 13.30 -12.27
N VAL A 541 -16.91 13.97 -11.19
CA VAL A 541 -16.43 13.32 -9.95
C VAL A 541 -17.56 12.50 -9.32
N ALA A 542 -18.79 13.03 -9.29
CA ALA A 542 -19.95 12.28 -8.78
C ALA A 542 -20.23 11.02 -9.61
N ALA A 543 -20.16 11.12 -10.94
CA ALA A 543 -20.33 9.96 -11.81
C ALA A 543 -19.21 8.93 -11.63
N ALA A 544 -17.95 9.36 -11.51
CA ALA A 544 -16.79 8.51 -11.22
C ALA A 544 -16.94 7.80 -9.86
N TYR A 545 -17.31 8.55 -8.83
CA TYR A 545 -17.54 8.02 -7.50
C TYR A 545 -18.68 7.00 -7.45
N LEU A 546 -19.80 7.31 -8.12
CA LEU A 546 -20.94 6.39 -8.21
C LEU A 546 -20.55 5.07 -8.89
N MET A 547 -19.85 5.14 -10.00
CA MET A 547 -19.39 3.94 -10.71
C MET A 547 -18.41 3.11 -9.89
N MET A 548 -17.45 3.76 -9.26
CA MET A 548 -16.50 3.10 -8.39
C MET A 548 -17.18 2.48 -7.17
N SER A 549 -18.12 3.19 -6.52
CA SER A 549 -18.89 2.66 -5.40
C SER A 549 -19.77 1.47 -5.81
N LEU A 550 -20.38 1.53 -7.00
CA LEU A 550 -21.16 0.42 -7.55
C LEU A 550 -20.28 -0.82 -7.80
N THR A 551 -19.10 -0.66 -8.38
CA THR A 551 -18.18 -1.77 -8.64
C THR A 551 -17.59 -2.33 -7.34
N ARG A 552 -17.33 -1.50 -6.35
CA ARG A 552 -16.93 -1.92 -5.01
C ARG A 552 -18.04 -2.73 -4.33
N TYR A 553 -19.27 -2.27 -4.39
CA TYR A 553 -20.43 -2.97 -3.82
C TYR A 553 -20.71 -4.32 -4.50
N LEU A 554 -20.66 -4.37 -5.85
CA LEU A 554 -20.98 -5.58 -6.60
C LEU A 554 -19.83 -6.59 -6.69
N PHE A 555 -18.62 -6.11 -6.76
CA PHE A 555 -17.45 -6.92 -7.13
C PHE A 555 -16.29 -6.80 -6.15
N TYR A 556 -16.41 -6.04 -5.06
CA TYR A 556 -15.32 -5.79 -4.10
C TYR A 556 -14.03 -5.26 -4.77
N GLN A 557 -14.16 -4.57 -5.91
CA GLN A 557 -13.02 -4.05 -6.66
C GLN A 557 -12.94 -2.53 -6.61
N ASP A 558 -11.69 -2.03 -6.58
CA ASP A 558 -11.36 -0.61 -6.66
C ASP A 558 -10.79 -0.29 -8.04
N PHE A 559 -10.87 0.97 -8.49
CA PHE A 559 -10.20 1.39 -9.73
C PHE A 559 -8.78 1.78 -9.43
N ARG A 560 -7.83 0.94 -9.82
CA ARG A 560 -6.45 1.13 -9.41
C ARG A 560 -5.42 0.49 -10.33
N LEU A 561 -4.18 0.92 -10.20
CA LEU A 561 -3.00 0.14 -10.51
C LEU A 561 -1.95 0.44 -9.44
N TRP A 562 -1.55 -0.60 -8.70
CA TRP A 562 -0.53 -0.53 -7.65
C TRP A 562 -0.81 0.59 -6.63
N MET A 563 -0.01 1.69 -6.64
CA MET A 563 -0.15 2.80 -5.70
C MET A 563 -1.24 3.82 -6.08
N VAL A 564 -1.63 3.90 -7.35
CA VAL A 564 -2.71 4.81 -7.80
C VAL A 564 -4.04 4.11 -7.62
N MET A 565 -4.86 4.60 -6.70
CA MET A 565 -6.10 3.95 -6.32
C MET A 565 -7.21 4.97 -6.04
N PHE A 566 -8.42 4.57 -6.42
CA PHE A 566 -9.68 5.23 -6.08
C PHE A 566 -10.62 4.19 -5.49
N SER A 567 -11.08 4.44 -4.27
CA SER A 567 -12.07 3.62 -3.55
C SER A 567 -13.12 4.48 -2.88
N PRO A 568 -14.24 3.89 -2.40
CA PRO A 568 -15.23 4.65 -1.63
C PRO A 568 -14.61 5.26 -0.38
N LEU A 569 -15.12 6.43 -0.02
CA LEU A 569 -14.69 7.18 1.16
C LEU A 569 -15.84 7.38 2.12
N THR A 570 -15.54 7.41 3.40
CA THR A 570 -16.48 7.86 4.44
C THR A 570 -16.71 9.37 4.34
N ALA A 571 -17.73 9.87 5.05
CA ALA A 571 -18.02 11.31 5.09
C ALA A 571 -16.83 12.12 5.64
N ASP A 572 -16.15 11.62 6.68
CA ASP A 572 -14.98 12.26 7.27
C ASP A 572 -13.80 12.29 6.31
N GLN A 573 -13.56 11.20 5.57
CA GLN A 573 -12.55 11.16 4.53
C GLN A 573 -12.82 12.17 3.40
N TRP A 574 -14.10 12.40 3.03
CA TRP A 574 -14.44 13.44 2.07
C TRP A 574 -14.14 14.85 2.58
N LEU A 575 -14.25 15.08 3.89
CA LEU A 575 -13.84 16.36 4.49
C LEU A 575 -12.31 16.53 4.43
N ILE A 576 -11.55 15.47 4.62
CA ILE A 576 -10.10 15.48 4.40
C ILE A 576 -9.79 15.78 2.94
N VAL A 577 -10.48 15.14 1.97
CA VAL A 577 -10.36 15.47 0.53
C VAL A 577 -10.58 16.95 0.29
N ALA A 578 -11.64 17.53 0.86
CA ALA A 578 -11.95 18.96 0.67
C ALA A 578 -10.82 19.88 1.18
N ARG A 579 -10.21 19.56 2.32
CA ARG A 579 -9.08 20.33 2.89
C ARG A 579 -7.84 20.24 1.98
N TYR A 580 -7.46 19.04 1.58
CA TYR A 580 -6.33 18.85 0.67
C TYR A 580 -6.60 19.41 -0.72
N ALA A 581 -7.85 19.41 -1.19
CA ALA A 581 -8.23 20.07 -2.43
C ALA A 581 -7.96 21.59 -2.38
N LEU A 582 -8.23 22.24 -1.25
CA LEU A 582 -7.91 23.67 -1.08
C LEU A 582 -6.41 23.93 -1.14
N LEU A 583 -5.59 23.04 -0.54
CA LEU A 583 -4.13 23.15 -0.57
C LEU A 583 -3.58 22.91 -1.99
N ILE A 584 -4.08 21.91 -2.69
CA ILE A 584 -3.60 21.46 -4.00
C ILE A 584 -4.03 22.43 -5.12
N LEU A 585 -5.19 23.07 -5.00
CA LEU A 585 -5.83 23.87 -6.05
C LEU A 585 -4.91 24.93 -6.68
N PRO A 586 -4.18 25.78 -5.95
CA PRO A 586 -3.34 26.80 -6.55
C PRO A 586 -2.19 26.20 -7.38
N PHE A 587 -1.56 25.14 -6.91
CA PHE A 587 -0.46 24.48 -7.63
C PHE A 587 -0.99 23.75 -8.87
N MET A 588 -2.13 23.08 -8.77
CA MET A 588 -2.79 22.44 -9.90
C MET A 588 -3.24 23.46 -10.95
N PHE A 589 -3.71 24.63 -10.53
CA PHE A 589 -4.05 25.72 -11.45
C PHE A 589 -2.82 26.19 -12.24
N VAL A 590 -1.71 26.47 -11.56
CA VAL A 590 -0.46 26.94 -12.23
C VAL A 590 0.07 25.87 -13.16
N THR A 591 0.12 24.61 -12.73
CA THR A 591 0.57 23.48 -13.56
C THR A 591 -0.29 23.33 -14.82
N ASN A 592 -1.62 23.37 -14.68
CA ASN A 592 -2.52 23.25 -15.82
C ASN A 592 -2.46 24.48 -16.75
N LEU A 593 -2.29 25.67 -16.19
CA LEU A 593 -2.11 26.91 -16.95
C LEU A 593 -0.85 26.82 -17.81
N ALA A 594 0.29 26.49 -17.21
CA ALA A 594 1.56 26.35 -17.90
C ALA A 594 1.52 25.27 -18.99
N THR A 595 1.03 24.08 -18.64
CA THR A 595 0.90 22.95 -19.58
C THR A 595 0.08 23.33 -20.81
N ASN A 596 -1.09 23.94 -20.62
CA ASN A 596 -1.97 24.28 -21.74
C ASN A 596 -1.46 25.46 -22.54
N TYR A 597 -0.86 26.48 -21.90
CA TYR A 597 -0.20 27.59 -22.60
C TYR A 597 0.92 27.07 -23.49
N LEU A 598 1.85 26.32 -22.94
CA LEU A 598 3.00 25.79 -23.68
C LEU A 598 2.57 24.86 -24.82
N SER A 599 1.59 23.98 -24.59
CA SER A 599 1.05 23.11 -25.63
C SER A 599 0.39 23.90 -26.76
N ASP A 600 -0.37 24.96 -26.46
CA ASP A 600 -0.98 25.81 -27.48
C ASP A 600 0.05 26.62 -28.26
N MET A 601 1.18 26.98 -27.66
CA MET A 601 2.22 27.75 -28.32
C MET A 601 3.16 26.89 -29.16
N THR A 602 3.34 25.60 -28.84
CA THR A 602 4.39 24.75 -29.42
C THR A 602 3.88 23.64 -30.34
N ILE A 603 2.65 23.08 -30.08
CA ILE A 603 2.14 21.97 -30.86
C ILE A 603 1.36 22.43 -32.08
N GLY A 604 1.81 22.00 -33.26
CA GLY A 604 1.22 22.44 -34.55
C GLY A 604 -0.16 21.88 -34.87
N LYS A 605 -0.55 20.75 -34.26
CA LYS A 605 -1.85 20.06 -34.52
C LYS A 605 -2.84 20.25 -33.37
N LYS A 606 -3.12 21.50 -33.06
CA LYS A 606 -4.00 21.89 -31.94
C LYS A 606 -5.40 21.24 -32.01
N GLY A 607 -5.90 20.82 -30.87
CA GLY A 607 -7.26 20.27 -30.73
C GLY A 607 -7.42 18.83 -31.22
N THR A 608 -6.35 18.17 -31.67
CA THR A 608 -6.37 16.78 -32.13
C THR A 608 -6.03 15.80 -31.01
N THR A 609 -6.24 14.51 -31.24
CA THR A 609 -5.77 13.45 -30.32
C THR A 609 -4.26 13.45 -30.21
N LEU A 610 -3.55 13.71 -31.33
CA LEU A 610 -2.09 13.79 -31.35
C LEU A 610 -1.55 14.93 -30.45
N ASP A 611 -2.24 16.04 -30.38
CA ASP A 611 -1.95 17.13 -29.43
C ASP A 611 -1.95 16.64 -27.97
N VAL A 612 -2.96 15.86 -27.59
CA VAL A 612 -3.04 15.27 -26.24
C VAL A 612 -1.89 14.30 -26.00
N VAL A 613 -1.62 13.40 -26.95
CA VAL A 613 -0.55 12.42 -26.85
C VAL A 613 0.82 13.10 -26.69
N ILE A 614 1.10 14.10 -27.50
CA ILE A 614 2.37 14.86 -27.42
C ILE A 614 2.48 15.58 -26.06
N THR A 615 1.40 16.22 -25.61
CA THR A 615 1.38 16.92 -24.31
C THR A 615 1.66 15.96 -23.16
N VAL A 616 1.01 14.79 -23.16
CA VAL A 616 1.24 13.75 -22.14
C VAL A 616 2.66 13.21 -22.22
N ALA A 617 3.14 12.87 -23.43
CA ALA A 617 4.48 12.33 -23.61
C ALA A 617 5.57 13.30 -23.12
N LEU A 618 5.43 14.60 -23.42
CA LEU A 618 6.37 15.62 -22.94
C LEU A 618 6.32 15.75 -21.40
N ALA A 619 5.13 15.75 -20.83
CA ALA A 619 4.99 15.89 -19.38
C ALA A 619 5.66 14.74 -18.61
N VAL A 620 5.56 13.50 -19.13
CA VAL A 620 6.07 12.30 -18.44
C VAL A 620 7.50 11.94 -18.80
N ALA A 621 8.04 12.40 -19.92
CA ALA A 621 9.31 11.94 -20.45
C ALA A 621 10.48 12.10 -19.46
N GLY A 622 10.56 13.22 -18.77
CA GLY A 622 11.61 13.47 -17.77
C GLY A 622 11.45 12.61 -16.52
N VAL A 623 10.22 12.42 -16.05
CA VAL A 623 9.90 11.56 -14.92
C VAL A 623 10.23 10.10 -15.25
N TRP A 624 9.79 9.63 -16.41
CA TRP A 624 10.05 8.25 -16.85
C TRP A 624 11.53 7.99 -17.14
N ALA A 625 12.22 8.96 -17.72
CA ALA A 625 13.66 8.86 -17.95
C ALA A 625 14.43 8.79 -16.63
N LEU A 626 14.11 9.62 -15.66
CA LEU A 626 14.77 9.60 -14.35
C LEU A 626 14.47 8.26 -13.62
N CYS A 627 13.21 7.83 -13.61
CA CYS A 627 12.84 6.54 -13.00
C CYS A 627 13.55 5.36 -13.69
N GLY A 628 13.64 5.37 -15.01
CA GLY A 628 14.34 4.34 -15.77
C GLY A 628 15.84 4.34 -15.51
N ILE A 629 16.48 5.51 -15.48
CA ILE A 629 17.93 5.64 -15.20
C ILE A 629 18.23 5.18 -13.77
N THR A 630 17.45 5.64 -12.79
CA THR A 630 17.66 5.24 -11.39
C THR A 630 17.44 3.74 -11.20
N HIS A 631 16.46 3.15 -11.88
CA HIS A 631 16.26 1.70 -11.91
C HIS A 631 17.48 0.96 -12.47
N ILE A 632 18.00 1.41 -13.62
CA ILE A 632 19.19 0.81 -14.24
C ILE A 632 20.40 0.94 -13.30
N VAL A 633 20.57 2.07 -12.64
CA VAL A 633 21.67 2.30 -11.69
C VAL A 633 21.54 1.36 -10.49
N ASP A 634 20.36 1.23 -9.90
CA ASP A 634 20.13 0.35 -8.77
C ASP A 634 20.36 -1.12 -9.16
N TYR A 635 19.76 -1.60 -10.25
CA TYR A 635 19.87 -3.00 -10.68
C TYR A 635 21.25 -3.37 -11.26
N SER A 636 22.05 -2.41 -11.70
CA SER A 636 23.40 -2.69 -12.18
C SER A 636 24.45 -2.77 -11.08
N GLY A 637 24.09 -2.41 -9.84
CA GLY A 637 25.04 -2.33 -8.72
C GLY A 637 26.09 -1.21 -8.86
N MET A 638 25.88 -0.24 -9.77
CA MET A 638 26.82 0.87 -9.98
C MET A 638 27.02 1.75 -8.75
N MET A 639 26.03 1.77 -7.86
CA MET A 639 26.09 2.48 -6.58
C MET A 639 25.73 1.53 -5.42
N PRO A 640 26.59 0.59 -5.05
CA PRO A 640 26.31 -0.33 -3.95
C PRO A 640 26.09 0.46 -2.65
N GLY A 641 25.08 0.08 -1.90
CA GLY A 641 24.72 0.73 -0.64
C GLY A 641 23.87 2.00 -0.77
N LYS A 642 23.46 2.39 -1.99
CA LYS A 642 22.60 3.57 -2.22
C LYS A 642 21.54 3.24 -3.26
N SER A 643 20.31 2.95 -2.84
CA SER A 643 19.18 2.93 -3.75
C SER A 643 18.68 4.36 -3.99
N VAL A 644 18.53 4.74 -5.24
CA VAL A 644 18.03 6.06 -5.66
C VAL A 644 16.51 6.02 -5.89
N THR A 645 15.95 4.83 -6.12
CA THR A 645 14.51 4.64 -6.45
C THR A 645 13.65 4.26 -5.25
N SER A 646 14.14 4.44 -4.09
CA SER A 646 13.59 3.88 -2.86
C SER A 646 12.18 4.34 -2.49
N PHE A 647 11.66 5.43 -3.05
CA PHE A 647 10.41 5.99 -2.57
C PHE A 647 9.17 5.54 -3.36
N LEU A 648 8.14 5.15 -2.59
CA LEU A 648 6.76 4.82 -2.96
C LEU A 648 6.15 5.78 -4.01
N LEU A 649 6.64 6.99 -4.09
CA LEU A 649 6.09 8.08 -4.87
C LEU A 649 6.56 8.14 -6.31
N THR A 650 7.78 7.73 -6.57
CA THR A 650 8.35 7.76 -7.92
C THR A 650 7.47 6.97 -8.88
N TYR A 651 7.04 5.79 -8.47
CA TYR A 651 6.18 4.93 -9.29
C TYR A 651 4.74 5.42 -9.36
N GLY A 652 4.19 5.97 -8.29
CA GLY A 652 2.86 6.59 -8.31
C GLY A 652 2.80 7.76 -9.29
N ALA A 653 3.82 8.62 -9.32
CA ALA A 653 3.92 9.73 -10.26
C ALA A 653 4.01 9.27 -11.73
N VAL A 654 4.72 8.16 -12.00
CA VAL A 654 4.80 7.56 -13.35
C VAL A 654 3.41 7.23 -13.90
N LEU A 655 2.51 6.76 -13.05
CA LEU A 655 1.16 6.35 -13.43
C LEU A 655 0.15 7.51 -13.36
N PHE A 656 0.31 8.41 -12.38
CA PHE A 656 -0.70 9.44 -12.12
C PHE A 656 -0.50 10.70 -12.96
N LEU A 657 0.73 11.11 -13.22
CA LEU A 657 1.02 12.29 -14.05
C LEU A 657 0.44 12.20 -15.47
N PRO A 658 0.51 11.07 -16.20
CA PRO A 658 -0.17 10.91 -17.48
C PRO A 658 -1.68 11.16 -17.39
N ILE A 659 -2.32 10.65 -16.34
CA ILE A 659 -3.77 10.81 -16.11
C ILE A 659 -4.10 12.29 -15.89
N LEU A 660 -3.40 12.97 -14.99
CA LEU A 660 -3.60 14.40 -14.72
C LEU A 660 -3.38 15.25 -15.97
N THR A 661 -2.31 14.96 -16.74
CA THR A 661 -2.00 15.70 -17.96
C THR A 661 -3.05 15.45 -19.04
N PHE A 662 -3.51 14.21 -19.20
CA PHE A 662 -4.62 13.88 -20.13
C PHE A 662 -5.90 14.65 -19.77
N VAL A 663 -6.31 14.62 -18.50
CA VAL A 663 -7.48 15.33 -17.99
C VAL A 663 -7.35 16.83 -18.25
N SER A 664 -6.20 17.43 -17.88
CA SER A 664 -5.92 18.84 -18.09
C SER A 664 -6.07 19.22 -19.56
N ARG A 665 -5.31 18.53 -20.45
CA ARG A 665 -5.29 18.87 -21.87
C ARG A 665 -6.61 18.60 -22.56
N LYS A 666 -7.27 17.48 -22.22
CA LYS A 666 -8.55 17.12 -22.82
C LYS A 666 -9.69 18.04 -22.39
N ALA A 667 -9.77 18.37 -21.11
CA ALA A 667 -10.71 19.35 -20.60
C ALA A 667 -10.52 20.72 -21.29
N TYR A 668 -9.29 21.16 -21.40
CA TYR A 668 -8.98 22.42 -22.10
C TYR A 668 -9.38 22.39 -23.58
N GLN A 669 -9.13 21.29 -24.30
CA GLN A 669 -9.60 21.15 -25.68
C GLN A 669 -11.12 21.28 -25.82
N LEU A 670 -11.85 20.74 -24.84
CA LEU A 670 -13.31 20.72 -24.84
C LEU A 670 -13.92 22.06 -24.42
N THR A 671 -13.32 22.77 -23.47
CA THR A 671 -13.92 23.96 -22.81
C THR A 671 -13.18 25.27 -23.13
N LYS A 672 -11.95 25.19 -23.64
CA LYS A 672 -11.05 26.33 -23.84
C LYS A 672 -10.75 27.11 -22.55
N THR A 673 -10.91 26.47 -21.41
CA THR A 673 -10.53 26.99 -20.10
C THR A 673 -9.73 25.94 -19.34
N VAL A 674 -8.83 26.38 -18.46
CA VAL A 674 -8.07 25.46 -17.60
C VAL A 674 -8.89 25.00 -16.38
N TRP A 675 -9.99 25.69 -16.06
CA TRP A 675 -10.70 25.50 -14.79
C TRP A 675 -11.30 24.11 -14.63
N VAL A 676 -11.97 23.56 -15.66
CA VAL A 676 -12.53 22.20 -15.57
C VAL A 676 -11.43 21.19 -15.25
N GLY A 677 -10.31 21.21 -15.99
CA GLY A 677 -9.17 20.33 -15.76
C GLY A 677 -8.54 20.55 -14.38
N THR A 678 -8.46 21.80 -13.94
CA THR A 678 -7.94 22.15 -12.62
C THR A 678 -8.79 21.56 -11.50
N PHE A 679 -10.10 21.77 -11.51
CA PHE A 679 -10.99 21.25 -10.48
C PHE A 679 -11.03 19.72 -10.47
N VAL A 680 -11.13 19.08 -11.65
CA VAL A 680 -11.11 17.62 -11.74
C VAL A 680 -9.80 17.05 -11.18
N ASN A 681 -8.65 17.55 -11.64
CA ASN A 681 -7.34 17.07 -11.20
C ASN A 681 -7.10 17.31 -9.70
N THR A 682 -7.53 18.46 -9.20
CA THR A 682 -7.44 18.78 -7.75
C THR A 682 -8.21 17.76 -6.91
N ILE A 683 -9.46 17.47 -7.29
CA ILE A 683 -10.30 16.53 -6.54
C ILE A 683 -9.76 15.10 -6.71
N LEU A 684 -9.38 14.68 -7.92
CA LEU A 684 -8.82 13.34 -8.15
C LEU A 684 -7.54 13.13 -7.36
N MET A 685 -6.63 14.13 -7.34
CA MET A 685 -5.39 14.01 -6.57
C MET A 685 -5.68 13.94 -5.06
N ALA A 686 -6.52 14.81 -4.53
CA ALA A 686 -6.88 14.77 -3.12
C ALA A 686 -7.60 13.47 -2.74
N TRP A 687 -8.50 12.97 -3.58
CA TRP A 687 -9.18 11.68 -3.38
C TRP A 687 -8.19 10.52 -3.39
N MET A 688 -7.30 10.45 -4.37
CA MET A 688 -6.23 9.44 -4.43
C MET A 688 -5.36 9.47 -3.17
N LEU A 689 -4.93 10.66 -2.73
CA LEU A 689 -4.10 10.79 -1.51
C LEU A 689 -4.80 10.22 -0.28
N VAL A 690 -6.09 10.48 -0.12
CA VAL A 690 -6.87 9.95 1.01
C VAL A 690 -7.05 8.43 0.90
N CYS A 691 -7.28 7.89 -0.31
CA CYS A 691 -7.37 6.45 -0.53
C CYS A 691 -6.06 5.70 -0.22
N MET A 692 -4.91 6.37 -0.43
CA MET A 692 -3.59 5.75 -0.29
C MET A 692 -2.99 5.90 1.10
N SER A 693 -3.57 6.72 1.96
CA SER A 693 -2.87 7.23 3.14
C SER A 693 -3.54 6.83 4.44
N GLY A 694 -2.70 6.50 5.43
CA GLY A 694 -3.10 6.57 6.83
C GLY A 694 -3.13 8.01 7.34
N THR A 695 -3.86 8.24 8.41
CA THR A 695 -3.81 9.50 9.16
C THR A 695 -2.63 9.50 10.13
N ASN A 696 -2.12 10.69 10.45
CA ASN A 696 -1.15 10.84 11.53
C ASN A 696 -1.85 10.49 12.87
N GLY A 697 -1.18 9.74 13.75
CA GLY A 697 -1.74 9.24 15.01
C GLY A 697 -2.27 10.29 15.97
N SER A 698 -1.99 11.56 15.74
CA SER A 698 -2.62 12.69 16.47
C SER A 698 -4.01 13.06 15.95
N TYR A 699 -4.48 12.43 14.87
CA TYR A 699 -5.80 12.71 14.32
C TYR A 699 -6.86 11.84 14.98
N VAL A 700 -7.68 12.47 15.80
CA VAL A 700 -8.90 11.88 16.37
C VAL A 700 -10.09 12.48 15.61
N PRO A 701 -10.84 11.72 14.81
CA PRO A 701 -11.93 12.23 13.98
C PRO A 701 -12.95 13.07 14.75
N GLN A 702 -13.24 12.71 15.99
CA GLN A 702 -14.22 13.37 16.84
C GLN A 702 -13.74 14.72 17.42
N THR A 703 -12.45 14.93 17.57
CA THR A 703 -11.94 16.16 18.23
C THR A 703 -11.92 17.38 17.30
N TRP A 704 -11.91 17.21 15.99
CA TRP A 704 -11.89 18.37 15.12
C TRP A 704 -13.29 18.97 14.88
N ILE A 705 -14.35 18.19 14.97
CA ILE A 705 -15.72 18.73 14.95
C ILE A 705 -15.92 19.63 16.17
N THR A 706 -15.48 19.18 17.34
CA THR A 706 -15.53 19.97 18.57
C THR A 706 -14.58 21.17 18.53
N ASN A 707 -13.39 21.04 17.94
CA ASN A 707 -12.43 22.13 17.79
C ASN A 707 -12.81 23.16 16.70
N PHE A 708 -13.68 22.80 15.78
CA PHE A 708 -14.18 23.71 14.74
C PHE A 708 -15.49 24.40 15.14
N LEU A 709 -16.27 23.81 16.04
CA LEU A 709 -17.57 24.31 16.50
C LEU A 709 -17.51 24.88 17.93
N GLY A 710 -16.44 24.67 18.65
CA GLY A 710 -16.20 25.20 20.00
C GLY A 710 -15.18 26.27 20.04
#